data_97fca24c6263e41e05fb834a8236d97b
#
_entry.id   97fca24c6263e41e05fb834a8236d97b
#
_cell.length_a   1.000
_cell.length_b   1.000
_cell.length_c   1.000
_cell.angle_alpha   90.00
_cell.angle_beta   90.00
_cell.angle_gamma   90.00
#
_symmetry.space_group_name_H-M   'P 1'
#
loop_
_entity.id
_entity.type
_entity.pdbx_description
1 polymer ?
#
loop_
_entity_poly.entity_id
_entity_poly.type
_entity_poly.pdbx_seq_one_letter_code
_entity_poly.pdbx_strand_id
1 'polypeptide(L)'
;MRFGRRKQTATAVAVAVIGGLLGTAPGAAAAPDVPGSTSTAGPERQGAGALPPVWPRPQTLKVTGTAVPLGEDVTLIPAPDADPYAVETVREALRAAGVRTVHAELPGRGTVLRLGGTGALEALRALRVPERADLPRGGYRIGTGRVGGRDTVAVDGVGPDGLFHGAQTLRQLVRDRAVPGVTVRDWPGTAVRGVTEGFYGRPWSHQQRLAQLDFMGRTKQNRYLYAPGDDPFRQTRWRDPYPAAQRAEFRELAERARRNHVTLAWAVAPAQSMCLASDDDVKALKRKIDAMWALGVRAFQLQFQDVSYSEWHCDRDPDTFGSGPEAAARAHARLAGEIAGHLADRHPGAEPLTVMPTEFYQDGATEYRTALAAELDPGVQVAWTGVGVVPRTITGRELAGAREVFGRPMVTMDNYPVNDYAQDRIFLGPYTGREPAVASGSAAVLANAMEQAAASRIPLFTAADYAWNPKGYRPQESWGAAMDDLAGGDPRTREALGVLAGNHSSSLLNPTESAYLRPLMAEFWRSRTTTDVKARDEAARRLRAAFTAMREAPERLASLDSEVGPWLDQLARYGTAGELAVDMLQAQARGDGETAWRASLALAPVRTEIGAGKATVGKGVLGPFLTRVTKESAVWTGADRRVGPVTRTGGAYTVRLDRARPVEAVTAMTEPGGDGVTGTLEAHVPGQGWRPLGALAPSGWTQNHPQGLRADA
;
A
#
# COMPACT_ATOMS: atom_id res chain seq x y z
N MET A 1 23.39 50.43 -0.06
CA MET A 1 23.51 49.03 -0.52
C MET A 1 22.18 48.35 -0.30
N ARG A 2 21.44 48.08 -1.38
CA ARG A 2 20.11 47.47 -1.33
C ARG A 2 20.25 46.01 -1.78
N PHE A 3 19.91 45.04 -0.90
CA PHE A 3 19.82 43.62 -1.25
C PHE A 3 18.47 43.33 -1.86
N GLY A 4 18.47 42.95 -3.15
CA GLY A 4 17.29 42.48 -3.85
C GLY A 4 17.03 40.99 -3.51
N ARG A 5 15.83 40.68 -2.99
CA ARG A 5 15.31 39.33 -2.87
C ARG A 5 14.89 38.85 -4.23
N ARG A 6 15.53 37.80 -4.78
CA ARG A 6 15.01 37.04 -5.91
C ARG A 6 13.94 36.07 -5.38
N LYS A 7 12.73 36.21 -5.91
CA LYS A 7 11.63 35.25 -5.73
C LYS A 7 11.91 34.05 -6.61
N GLN A 8 12.03 32.87 -6.02
CA GLN A 8 11.95 31.62 -6.76
C GLN A 8 10.48 31.38 -7.10
N THR A 9 10.18 31.36 -8.39
CA THR A 9 8.88 31.00 -8.93
C THR A 9 8.89 29.50 -9.17
N ALA A 10 8.17 28.77 -8.34
CA ALA A 10 7.87 27.36 -8.60
C ALA A 10 6.85 27.28 -9.72
N THR A 11 7.23 26.72 -10.86
CA THR A 11 6.33 26.48 -11.99
C THR A 11 5.57 25.20 -11.72
N ALA A 12 4.32 25.32 -11.29
CA ALA A 12 3.41 24.18 -11.21
C ALA A 12 2.85 23.89 -12.61
N VAL A 13 3.19 22.74 -13.17
CA VAL A 13 2.56 22.25 -14.41
C VAL A 13 1.23 21.59 -14.04
N ALA A 14 0.13 22.29 -14.30
CA ALA A 14 -1.22 21.74 -14.20
C ALA A 14 -1.57 21.03 -15.52
N VAL A 15 -1.71 19.70 -15.48
CA VAL A 15 -2.26 18.93 -16.60
C VAL A 15 -3.77 18.85 -16.45
N ALA A 16 -4.50 19.57 -17.33
CA ALA A 16 -5.94 19.44 -17.46
C ALA A 16 -6.29 18.23 -18.34
N VAL A 17 -6.96 17.23 -17.79
CA VAL A 17 -7.52 16.11 -18.54
C VAL A 17 -8.98 16.41 -18.87
N ILE A 18 -9.29 16.62 -20.16
CA ILE A 18 -10.66 16.72 -20.67
C ILE A 18 -11.18 15.31 -20.89
N GLY A 19 -12.23 14.93 -20.16
CA GLY A 19 -12.90 13.65 -20.29
C GLY A 19 -13.86 13.61 -21.47
N GLY A 20 -13.71 12.62 -22.36
CA GLY A 20 -14.70 12.21 -23.34
C GLY A 20 -15.47 10.98 -22.86
N LEU A 21 -16.79 11.13 -22.78
CA LEU A 21 -17.74 10.04 -22.52
C LEU A 21 -17.99 9.24 -23.80
N LEU A 22 -17.82 7.93 -23.76
CA LEU A 22 -18.60 6.97 -24.57
C LEU A 22 -18.72 5.65 -23.82
N GLY A 23 -19.96 5.23 -23.61
CA GLY A 23 -20.32 4.04 -22.87
C GLY A 23 -20.30 2.76 -23.69
N THR A 24 -20.02 1.65 -23.03
CA THR A 24 -20.51 0.30 -23.40
C THR A 24 -20.73 -0.51 -22.12
N ALA A 25 -21.76 -1.37 -22.17
CA ALA A 25 -22.36 -2.09 -21.06
C ALA A 25 -21.43 -3.14 -20.39
N PRO A 26 -21.68 -3.48 -19.11
CA PRO A 26 -20.81 -4.36 -18.36
C PRO A 26 -21.21 -5.84 -18.47
N GLY A 27 -20.23 -6.69 -18.70
CA GLY A 27 -20.31 -8.11 -18.41
C GLY A 27 -20.31 -8.33 -16.89
N ALA A 28 -21.16 -9.22 -16.41
CA ALA A 28 -21.28 -9.55 -15.00
C ALA A 28 -19.98 -10.17 -14.47
N ALA A 29 -19.25 -9.41 -13.65
CA ALA A 29 -18.14 -9.91 -12.85
C ALA A 29 -18.70 -10.39 -11.49
N ALA A 30 -18.28 -11.57 -11.07
CA ALA A 30 -18.59 -12.12 -9.75
C ALA A 30 -18.20 -11.15 -8.64
N ALA A 31 -19.07 -10.96 -7.65
CA ALA A 31 -18.84 -10.10 -6.50
C ALA A 31 -17.63 -10.63 -5.70
N PRO A 32 -16.71 -9.75 -5.26
CA PRO A 32 -15.63 -10.17 -4.38
C PRO A 32 -16.17 -10.50 -2.98
N ASP A 33 -15.66 -11.56 -2.39
CA ASP A 33 -15.91 -11.94 -0.99
C ASP A 33 -15.51 -10.81 -0.06
N VAL A 34 -16.39 -10.48 0.87
CA VAL A 34 -16.27 -9.37 1.81
C VAL A 34 -15.24 -9.74 2.90
N PRO A 35 -14.15 -9.01 3.10
CA PRO A 35 -13.36 -9.14 4.32
C PRO A 35 -14.15 -8.53 5.47
N GLY A 36 -14.69 -9.35 6.37
CA GLY A 36 -15.38 -8.87 7.57
C GLY A 36 -16.73 -9.48 7.88
N SER A 37 -17.19 -10.52 7.19
CA SER A 37 -18.25 -11.36 7.76
C SER A 37 -17.63 -12.19 8.88
N THR A 38 -17.79 -11.78 10.11
CA THR A 38 -17.66 -12.65 11.28
C THR A 38 -18.73 -13.72 11.16
N SER A 39 -18.43 -14.77 10.41
CA SER A 39 -19.00 -16.08 10.69
C SER A 39 -18.48 -16.43 12.10
N THR A 40 -19.36 -16.48 13.08
CA THR A 40 -19.14 -17.20 14.33
C THR A 40 -19.17 -18.70 14.05
N ALA A 41 -18.29 -19.15 13.17
CA ALA A 41 -17.87 -20.51 13.08
C ALA A 41 -16.69 -20.64 14.05
N GLY A 42 -16.86 -21.47 15.07
CA GLY A 42 -15.74 -21.98 15.86
C GLY A 42 -14.68 -22.55 14.92
N PRO A 43 -13.47 -22.92 15.42
CA PRO A 43 -12.36 -23.29 14.57
C PRO A 43 -12.84 -24.42 13.63
N GLU A 44 -13.20 -24.06 12.40
CA GLU A 44 -13.42 -25.03 11.34
C GLU A 44 -12.12 -25.79 11.21
N ARG A 45 -12.19 -27.10 11.52
CA ARG A 45 -11.15 -28.04 11.14
C ARG A 45 -10.97 -27.84 9.65
N GLN A 46 -9.82 -27.25 9.25
CA GLN A 46 -9.45 -27.16 7.84
C GLN A 46 -9.64 -28.54 7.24
N GLY A 47 -10.55 -28.67 6.29
CA GLY A 47 -10.84 -29.94 5.64
C GLY A 47 -9.53 -30.51 5.07
N ALA A 48 -9.34 -31.81 5.19
CA ALA A 48 -8.19 -32.53 4.65
C ALA A 48 -8.11 -32.27 3.13
N GLY A 49 -7.25 -31.29 2.72
CA GLY A 49 -7.08 -30.91 1.31
C GLY A 49 -6.88 -29.42 1.02
N ALA A 50 -7.15 -28.51 1.95
CA ALA A 50 -6.88 -27.10 1.73
C ALA A 50 -5.37 -26.84 1.67
N LEU A 51 -4.92 -26.05 0.66
CA LEU A 51 -3.52 -25.68 0.52
C LEU A 51 -3.11 -24.76 1.69
N PRO A 52 -1.96 -25.01 2.34
CA PRO A 52 -1.45 -24.08 3.35
C PRO A 52 -1.14 -22.74 2.71
N PRO A 53 -1.51 -21.60 3.36
CA PRO A 53 -1.21 -20.28 2.85
C PRO A 53 0.30 -20.02 2.96
N VAL A 54 0.96 -19.85 1.80
CA VAL A 54 2.39 -19.53 1.65
C VAL A 54 2.53 -18.33 0.70
N TRP A 55 3.28 -17.34 1.12
CA TRP A 55 3.48 -16.10 0.37
C TRP A 55 4.97 -15.69 0.32
N PRO A 56 5.49 -15.17 -0.80
CA PRO A 56 4.85 -15.16 -2.12
C PRO A 56 4.36 -16.53 -2.54
N ARG A 57 3.27 -16.56 -3.33
CA ARG A 57 2.61 -17.81 -3.78
C ARG A 57 3.59 -18.70 -4.54
N PRO A 58 3.81 -19.94 -4.11
CA PRO A 58 4.71 -20.84 -4.83
C PRO A 58 4.19 -21.18 -6.23
N GLN A 59 5.11 -21.44 -7.17
CA GLN A 59 4.78 -21.91 -8.51
C GLN A 59 4.03 -23.25 -8.46
N THR A 60 4.47 -24.14 -7.55
CA THR A 60 3.77 -25.43 -7.31
C THR A 60 3.84 -25.77 -5.82
N LEU A 61 2.68 -26.00 -5.24
CA LEU A 61 2.52 -26.56 -3.90
C LEU A 61 1.41 -27.62 -3.95
N LYS A 62 1.69 -28.84 -3.45
CA LYS A 62 0.73 -29.95 -3.42
C LYS A 62 0.71 -30.53 -2.02
N VAL A 63 -0.48 -30.80 -1.50
CA VAL A 63 -0.66 -31.60 -0.29
C VAL A 63 -0.45 -33.06 -0.65
N THR A 64 0.40 -33.78 0.09
CA THR A 64 0.83 -35.16 -0.23
C THR A 64 0.53 -36.18 0.84
N GLY A 65 0.10 -35.75 2.03
CA GLY A 65 -0.17 -36.69 3.11
C GLY A 65 -0.35 -36.04 4.48
N THR A 66 -0.05 -36.82 5.52
CA THR A 66 -0.19 -36.41 6.90
C THR A 66 0.88 -35.39 7.28
N ALA A 67 0.53 -34.42 8.14
CA ALA A 67 1.46 -33.48 8.68
C ALA A 67 2.59 -34.19 9.49
N VAL A 68 3.78 -33.62 9.41
CA VAL A 68 4.97 -34.06 10.17
C VAL A 68 4.99 -33.29 11.50
N PRO A 69 4.90 -33.96 12.66
CA PRO A 69 4.87 -33.29 13.97
C PRO A 69 6.24 -32.75 14.33
N LEU A 70 6.27 -31.60 14.98
CA LEU A 70 7.47 -31.02 15.63
C LEU A 70 7.35 -31.21 17.15
N GLY A 71 8.12 -32.18 17.68
CA GLY A 71 8.22 -32.41 19.12
C GLY A 71 9.05 -31.34 19.85
N GLU A 72 9.37 -31.58 21.10
CA GLU A 72 10.33 -30.74 21.84
C GLU A 72 11.76 -30.92 21.33
N ASP A 73 12.07 -32.10 20.80
CA ASP A 73 13.33 -32.48 20.18
C ASP A 73 13.15 -32.62 18.67
N VAL A 74 14.06 -32.02 17.90
CA VAL A 74 14.20 -32.21 16.46
C VAL A 74 15.66 -32.39 16.10
N THR A 75 15.93 -33.00 14.97
CA THR A 75 17.29 -33.14 14.43
C THR A 75 17.42 -32.27 13.16
N LEU A 76 18.31 -31.28 13.17
CA LEU A 76 18.55 -30.37 12.05
C LEU A 76 19.94 -30.65 11.46
N ILE A 77 19.97 -31.15 10.22
CA ILE A 77 21.17 -31.51 9.48
C ILE A 77 21.34 -30.60 8.28
N PRO A 78 22.01 -29.46 8.40
CA PRO A 78 22.41 -28.65 7.26
C PRO A 78 23.59 -29.29 6.53
N ALA A 79 23.71 -29.07 5.22
CA ALA A 79 24.93 -29.38 4.48
C ALA A 79 26.10 -28.53 5.01
N PRO A 80 27.36 -28.99 4.88
CA PRO A 80 28.52 -28.22 5.34
C PRO A 80 28.64 -26.83 4.73
N ASP A 81 28.18 -26.67 3.49
CA ASP A 81 28.15 -25.44 2.70
C ASP A 81 26.78 -24.76 2.70
N ALA A 82 25.84 -25.18 3.56
CA ALA A 82 24.52 -24.58 3.63
C ALA A 82 24.60 -23.10 4.04
N ASP A 83 23.79 -22.28 3.41
CA ASP A 83 23.69 -20.86 3.73
C ASP A 83 23.37 -20.64 5.24
N PRO A 84 24.22 -19.90 5.97
CA PRO A 84 24.04 -19.74 7.41
C PRO A 84 22.74 -18.99 7.79
N TYR A 85 22.27 -18.08 6.92
CA TYR A 85 21.05 -17.31 7.17
C TYR A 85 19.80 -18.16 6.92
N ALA A 86 19.84 -19.08 5.95
CA ALA A 86 18.79 -20.09 5.77
C ALA A 86 18.70 -21.01 7.01
N VAL A 87 19.85 -21.48 7.51
CA VAL A 87 19.91 -22.33 8.70
C VAL A 87 19.35 -21.60 9.93
N GLU A 88 19.73 -20.34 10.14
CA GLU A 88 19.20 -19.54 11.26
C GLU A 88 17.70 -19.27 11.14
N THR A 89 17.19 -18.95 9.93
CA THR A 89 15.75 -18.80 9.67
C THR A 89 14.97 -20.06 10.08
N VAL A 90 15.49 -21.25 9.77
CA VAL A 90 14.85 -22.52 10.19
C VAL A 90 14.93 -22.71 11.70
N ARG A 91 16.07 -22.41 12.33
CA ARG A 91 16.20 -22.49 13.80
C ARG A 91 15.23 -21.57 14.53
N GLU A 92 15.07 -20.35 14.02
CA GLU A 92 14.11 -19.38 14.57
C GLU A 92 12.67 -19.90 14.45
N ALA A 93 12.31 -20.45 13.28
CA ALA A 93 10.99 -21.04 13.06
C ALA A 93 10.71 -22.21 13.99
N LEU A 94 11.71 -23.07 14.23
CA LEU A 94 11.60 -24.19 15.19
C LEU A 94 11.44 -23.71 16.62
N ARG A 95 12.23 -22.71 17.06
CA ARG A 95 12.09 -22.09 18.40
C ARG A 95 10.70 -21.48 18.58
N ALA A 96 10.22 -20.74 17.59
CA ALA A 96 8.89 -20.14 17.61
C ALA A 96 7.77 -21.19 17.67
N ALA A 97 7.99 -22.38 17.09
CA ALA A 97 7.08 -23.54 17.21
C ALA A 97 7.18 -24.29 18.54
N GLY A 98 8.05 -23.87 19.48
CA GLY A 98 8.21 -24.49 20.79
C GLY A 98 9.16 -25.70 20.83
N VAL A 99 10.04 -25.84 19.83
CA VAL A 99 11.15 -26.80 19.88
C VAL A 99 12.18 -26.30 20.90
N ARG A 100 12.56 -27.18 21.82
CA ARG A 100 13.51 -26.86 22.91
C ARG A 100 14.92 -27.31 22.58
N THR A 101 15.07 -28.51 21.97
CA THR A 101 16.36 -29.09 21.63
C THR A 101 16.48 -29.35 20.14
N VAL A 102 17.56 -28.83 19.55
CA VAL A 102 17.92 -29.07 18.17
C VAL A 102 19.21 -29.86 18.10
N HIS A 103 19.10 -31.17 17.81
CA HIS A 103 20.24 -32.06 17.61
C HIS A 103 20.91 -31.81 16.27
N ALA A 104 22.24 -31.87 16.21
CA ALA A 104 23.03 -31.62 15.03
C ALA A 104 23.47 -32.89 14.28
N GLU A 105 23.28 -34.06 14.88
CA GLU A 105 23.82 -35.34 14.37
C GLU A 105 22.78 -36.46 14.48
N LEU A 106 22.93 -37.49 13.65
CA LEU A 106 22.18 -38.74 13.70
C LEU A 106 22.94 -39.77 14.48
N PRO A 107 22.27 -40.67 15.26
CA PRO A 107 20.82 -40.86 15.33
C PRO A 107 20.12 -39.91 16.33
N GLY A 108 19.97 -38.63 15.98
CA GLY A 108 19.22 -37.66 16.77
C GLY A 108 17.78 -38.08 17.07
N ARG A 109 17.07 -37.27 17.89
CA ARG A 109 15.68 -37.53 18.30
C ARG A 109 14.70 -36.65 17.50
N GLY A 110 13.44 -37.08 17.45
CA GLY A 110 12.35 -36.36 16.82
C GLY A 110 12.40 -36.35 15.30
N THR A 111 11.72 -35.38 14.73
CA THR A 111 11.66 -35.16 13.29
C THR A 111 13.01 -34.70 12.74
N VAL A 112 13.40 -35.22 11.56
CA VAL A 112 14.66 -34.89 10.91
C VAL A 112 14.41 -33.79 9.86
N LEU A 113 15.11 -32.66 9.99
CA LEU A 113 15.13 -31.59 8.98
C LEU A 113 16.49 -31.65 8.24
N ARG A 114 16.46 -31.72 6.92
CA ARG A 114 17.66 -31.72 6.07
C ARG A 114 17.67 -30.47 5.18
N LEU A 115 18.76 -29.71 5.25
CA LEU A 115 18.91 -28.44 4.52
C LEU A 115 20.11 -28.52 3.57
N GLY A 116 19.82 -28.63 2.26
CA GLY A 116 20.82 -28.73 1.21
C GLY A 116 21.65 -30.03 1.22
N GLY A 117 22.52 -30.17 0.23
CA GLY A 117 23.45 -31.27 0.10
C GLY A 117 22.82 -32.62 -0.21
N THR A 118 23.68 -33.67 -0.23
CA THR A 118 23.29 -35.03 -0.64
C THR A 118 22.14 -35.59 0.19
N GLY A 119 22.17 -35.37 1.52
CA GLY A 119 21.14 -35.91 2.41
C GLY A 119 19.75 -35.30 2.19
N ALA A 120 19.64 -34.02 1.83
CA ALA A 120 18.38 -33.41 1.44
C ALA A 120 17.90 -33.94 0.07
N LEU A 121 18.81 -34.07 -0.89
CA LEU A 121 18.49 -34.62 -2.23
C LEU A 121 17.96 -36.05 -2.16
N GLU A 122 18.59 -36.92 -1.35
CA GLU A 122 18.12 -38.30 -1.13
C GLU A 122 16.73 -38.32 -0.48
N ALA A 123 16.53 -37.49 0.53
CA ALA A 123 15.22 -37.38 1.17
C ALA A 123 14.13 -36.88 0.21
N LEU A 124 14.43 -35.87 -0.61
CA LEU A 124 13.49 -35.36 -1.62
C LEU A 124 13.13 -36.41 -2.68
N ARG A 125 14.11 -37.24 -3.13
CA ARG A 125 13.84 -38.37 -4.01
C ARG A 125 12.93 -39.41 -3.36
N ALA A 126 13.20 -39.77 -2.11
CA ALA A 126 12.37 -40.70 -1.36
C ALA A 126 10.93 -40.18 -1.17
N LEU A 127 10.76 -38.88 -1.03
CA LEU A 127 9.47 -38.17 -0.96
C LEU A 127 8.86 -37.89 -2.34
N ARG A 128 9.48 -38.34 -3.42
CA ARG A 128 9.02 -38.19 -4.82
C ARG A 128 8.83 -36.71 -5.23
N VAL A 129 9.65 -35.82 -4.71
CA VAL A 129 9.66 -34.42 -5.15
C VAL A 129 10.36 -34.34 -6.51
N PRO A 130 9.80 -33.70 -7.55
CA PRO A 130 10.42 -33.61 -8.87
C PRO A 130 11.85 -33.04 -8.82
N GLU A 131 12.71 -33.49 -9.71
CA GLU A 131 14.10 -33.06 -9.81
C GLU A 131 14.21 -31.53 -10.07
N ARG A 132 15.40 -30.97 -9.83
CA ARG A 132 15.63 -29.51 -9.94
C ARG A 132 16.31 -29.05 -11.22
N ALA A 133 16.64 -29.96 -12.15
CA ALA A 133 17.55 -29.69 -13.28
C ALA A 133 17.27 -28.40 -14.09
N ASP A 134 16.02 -27.95 -14.09
CA ASP A 134 15.55 -26.76 -14.82
C ASP A 134 15.17 -25.56 -13.90
N LEU A 135 15.47 -25.63 -12.59
CA LEU A 135 15.19 -24.51 -11.70
C LEU A 135 16.22 -23.39 -11.89
N PRO A 136 15.79 -22.14 -12.06
CA PRO A 136 16.72 -21.01 -12.13
C PRO A 136 17.35 -20.72 -10.76
N ARG A 137 18.38 -19.87 -10.75
CA ARG A 137 18.97 -19.35 -9.51
C ARG A 137 17.89 -18.82 -8.55
N GLY A 138 18.01 -19.14 -7.28
CA GLY A 138 17.03 -18.78 -6.25
C GLY A 138 15.80 -19.70 -6.20
N GLY A 139 15.69 -20.68 -7.10
CA GLY A 139 14.65 -21.72 -7.02
C GLY A 139 14.95 -22.75 -5.93
N TYR A 140 13.93 -23.44 -5.45
CA TYR A 140 14.05 -24.41 -4.36
C TYR A 140 12.98 -25.49 -4.43
N ARG A 141 13.18 -26.53 -3.62
CA ARG A 141 12.23 -27.63 -3.41
C ARG A 141 12.08 -27.93 -1.93
N ILE A 142 10.86 -28.30 -1.53
CA ILE A 142 10.57 -28.82 -0.19
C ILE A 142 9.79 -30.11 -0.33
N GLY A 143 10.09 -31.07 0.53
CA GLY A 143 9.33 -32.30 0.70
C GLY A 143 9.16 -32.63 2.18
N THR A 144 7.97 -33.06 2.56
CA THR A 144 7.64 -33.43 3.93
C THR A 144 6.95 -34.81 3.94
N GLY A 145 7.30 -35.66 4.89
CA GLY A 145 6.76 -37.01 5.01
C GLY A 145 7.66 -37.96 5.76
N ARG A 146 7.54 -39.26 5.53
CA ARG A 146 8.38 -40.27 6.20
C ARG A 146 9.44 -40.84 5.27
N VAL A 147 10.69 -40.84 5.73
CA VAL A 147 11.84 -41.41 5.04
C VAL A 147 12.57 -42.36 5.95
N GLY A 148 12.74 -43.62 5.55
CA GLY A 148 13.39 -44.64 6.39
C GLY A 148 12.70 -44.84 7.75
N GLY A 149 11.38 -44.71 7.80
CA GLY A 149 10.62 -44.84 9.07
C GLY A 149 10.58 -43.58 9.95
N ARG A 150 11.29 -42.50 9.60
CA ARG A 150 11.35 -41.24 10.36
C ARG A 150 10.59 -40.12 9.69
N ASP A 151 9.93 -39.31 10.48
CA ASP A 151 9.32 -38.05 10.04
C ASP A 151 10.43 -37.11 9.57
N THR A 152 10.31 -36.62 8.33
CA THR A 152 11.38 -35.92 7.64
C THR A 152 10.84 -34.69 6.91
N VAL A 153 11.57 -33.57 7.02
CA VAL A 153 11.42 -32.37 6.21
C VAL A 153 12.73 -32.17 5.44
N ALA A 154 12.68 -32.02 4.13
CA ALA A 154 13.84 -31.78 3.30
C ALA A 154 13.68 -30.51 2.47
N VAL A 155 14.69 -29.66 2.46
CA VAL A 155 14.77 -28.41 1.68
C VAL A 155 16.06 -28.43 0.88
N ASP A 156 15.95 -28.16 -0.41
CA ASP A 156 17.10 -28.01 -1.33
C ASP A 156 16.91 -26.78 -2.21
N GLY A 157 17.98 -26.01 -2.44
CA GLY A 157 17.94 -24.76 -3.18
C GLY A 157 18.99 -24.69 -4.29
N VAL A 158 18.72 -23.91 -5.32
CA VAL A 158 19.68 -23.55 -6.36
C VAL A 158 20.51 -22.37 -5.84
N GLY A 159 21.68 -22.71 -5.30
CA GLY A 159 22.58 -21.77 -4.62
C GLY A 159 22.06 -21.30 -3.25
N PRO A 160 22.83 -20.43 -2.58
CA PRO A 160 22.48 -19.89 -1.26
C PRO A 160 21.09 -19.21 -1.24
N ASP A 161 20.80 -18.40 -2.28
CA ASP A 161 19.50 -17.69 -2.40
C ASP A 161 18.32 -18.68 -2.44
N GLY A 162 18.46 -19.80 -3.16
CA GLY A 162 17.40 -20.83 -3.24
C GLY A 162 17.15 -21.50 -1.90
N LEU A 163 18.21 -21.83 -1.15
CA LEU A 163 18.10 -22.43 0.17
C LEU A 163 17.43 -21.45 1.15
N PHE A 164 17.79 -20.17 1.10
CA PHE A 164 17.17 -19.12 1.91
C PHE A 164 15.68 -18.95 1.59
N HIS A 165 15.31 -18.89 0.30
CA HIS A 165 13.90 -18.83 -0.10
C HIS A 165 13.11 -20.05 0.37
N GLY A 166 13.70 -21.24 0.30
CA GLY A 166 13.12 -22.48 0.84
C GLY A 166 12.92 -22.41 2.34
N ALA A 167 13.89 -21.87 3.08
CA ALA A 167 13.78 -21.64 4.53
C ALA A 167 12.64 -20.68 4.89
N GLN A 168 12.48 -19.57 4.12
CA GLN A 168 11.37 -18.63 4.29
C GLN A 168 10.00 -19.29 4.05
N THR A 169 9.90 -20.20 3.09
CA THR A 169 8.69 -20.99 2.86
C THR A 169 8.46 -21.99 3.98
N LEU A 170 9.49 -22.70 4.43
CA LEU A 170 9.38 -23.63 5.55
C LEU A 170 8.92 -22.91 6.82
N ARG A 171 9.43 -21.72 7.11
CA ARG A 171 8.98 -20.87 8.22
C ARG A 171 7.47 -20.63 8.22
N GLN A 172 6.87 -20.41 7.06
CA GLN A 172 5.41 -20.22 6.90
C GLN A 172 4.62 -21.53 7.00
N LEU A 173 5.23 -22.65 6.62
CA LEU A 173 4.63 -23.99 6.73
C LEU A 173 4.63 -24.53 8.16
N VAL A 174 5.55 -24.08 9.01
CA VAL A 174 5.59 -24.45 10.43
C VAL A 174 4.44 -23.78 11.16
N ARG A 175 3.43 -24.57 11.55
CA ARG A 175 2.23 -24.09 12.26
C ARG A 175 1.78 -25.16 13.27
N ASP A 176 1.26 -24.73 14.40
CA ASP A 176 0.68 -25.62 15.42
C ASP A 176 1.59 -26.80 15.77
N ARG A 177 2.91 -26.57 15.87
CA ARG A 177 3.94 -27.59 16.14
C ARG A 177 3.97 -28.72 15.09
N ALA A 178 3.68 -28.40 13.86
CA ALA A 178 3.73 -29.36 12.76
C ALA A 178 4.13 -28.69 11.43
N VAL A 179 4.55 -29.48 10.47
CA VAL A 179 4.73 -29.09 9.07
C VAL A 179 3.75 -29.92 8.25
N PRO A 180 2.87 -29.33 7.44
CA PRO A 180 1.92 -30.09 6.63
C PRO A 180 2.64 -31.03 5.66
N GLY A 181 2.01 -32.17 5.34
CA GLY A 181 2.50 -33.10 4.33
C GLY A 181 2.40 -32.48 2.93
N VAL A 182 3.51 -31.92 2.44
CA VAL A 182 3.52 -31.20 1.16
C VAL A 182 4.74 -31.50 0.30
N THR A 183 4.58 -31.27 -1.01
CA THR A 183 5.70 -31.05 -1.92
C THR A 183 5.62 -29.65 -2.48
N VAL A 184 6.75 -28.94 -2.47
CA VAL A 184 6.88 -27.60 -3.07
C VAL A 184 8.00 -27.66 -4.11
N ARG A 185 7.76 -27.05 -5.27
CA ARG A 185 8.75 -26.74 -6.29
C ARG A 185 8.52 -25.32 -6.76
N ASP A 186 9.46 -24.44 -6.50
CA ASP A 186 9.24 -23.01 -6.56
C ASP A 186 10.48 -22.24 -7.06
N TRP A 187 10.25 -21.13 -7.74
CA TRP A 187 11.31 -20.27 -8.28
C TRP A 187 10.78 -18.86 -8.58
N PRO A 188 11.66 -17.84 -8.58
CA PRO A 188 11.26 -16.47 -8.91
C PRO A 188 10.86 -16.32 -10.38
N GLY A 189 9.76 -15.60 -10.64
CA GLY A 189 9.32 -15.21 -11.98
C GLY A 189 10.18 -14.09 -12.58
N THR A 190 10.73 -13.22 -11.73
CA THR A 190 11.67 -12.15 -12.08
C THR A 190 12.97 -12.37 -11.32
N ALA A 191 14.11 -12.35 -11.99
CA ALA A 191 15.40 -12.60 -11.36
C ALA A 191 15.75 -11.55 -10.29
N VAL A 192 15.58 -10.27 -10.61
CA VAL A 192 15.78 -9.14 -9.69
C VAL A 192 14.44 -8.45 -9.41
N ARG A 193 14.06 -8.38 -8.15
CA ARG A 193 12.77 -7.86 -7.70
C ARG A 193 12.92 -7.16 -6.35
N GLY A 194 12.22 -6.05 -6.15
CA GLY A 194 12.42 -5.33 -4.89
C GLY A 194 11.78 -3.97 -4.81
N VAL A 195 12.39 -3.11 -4.02
CA VAL A 195 11.86 -1.82 -3.60
C VAL A 195 12.83 -0.71 -3.95
N THR A 196 12.27 0.40 -4.39
CA THR A 196 12.96 1.69 -4.49
C THR A 196 12.47 2.61 -3.39
N GLU A 197 13.39 3.21 -2.62
CA GLU A 197 13.13 4.38 -1.78
C GLU A 197 13.40 5.61 -2.65
N GLY A 198 12.46 5.94 -3.55
CA GLY A 198 12.67 6.94 -4.61
C GLY A 198 11.72 8.15 -4.56
N PHE A 199 10.91 8.26 -3.51
CA PHE A 199 9.95 9.34 -3.32
C PHE A 199 10.65 10.66 -2.92
N TYR A 200 9.98 11.78 -3.22
CA TYR A 200 10.26 13.09 -2.65
C TYR A 200 9.54 13.26 -1.32
N GLY A 201 10.18 13.92 -0.34
CA GLY A 201 9.71 14.07 1.02
C GLY A 201 10.76 13.62 2.03
N ARG A 202 10.36 13.40 3.27
CA ARG A 202 11.28 12.98 4.33
C ARG A 202 11.77 11.55 4.08
N PRO A 203 13.08 11.34 3.85
CA PRO A 203 13.65 10.01 3.71
C PRO A 203 13.33 9.10 4.91
N TRP A 204 13.23 7.80 4.66
CA TRP A 204 13.03 6.85 5.75
C TRP A 204 14.13 6.94 6.80
N SER A 205 13.78 6.71 8.05
CA SER A 205 14.75 6.57 9.12
C SER A 205 15.58 5.29 8.94
N HIS A 206 16.73 5.23 9.60
CA HIS A 206 17.57 4.04 9.60
C HIS A 206 16.81 2.78 10.06
N GLN A 207 16.00 2.89 11.12
CA GLN A 207 15.20 1.78 11.63
C GLN A 207 14.11 1.33 10.66
N GLN A 208 13.47 2.26 9.94
CA GLN A 208 12.50 1.91 8.90
C GLN A 208 13.16 1.13 7.76
N ARG A 209 14.38 1.52 7.34
CA ARG A 209 15.15 0.80 6.32
C ARG A 209 15.55 -0.60 6.76
N LEU A 210 16.04 -0.76 8.00
CA LEU A 210 16.35 -2.08 8.57
C LEU A 210 15.12 -2.99 8.59
N ALA A 211 14.00 -2.47 9.07
CA ALA A 211 12.73 -3.22 9.09
C ALA A 211 12.19 -3.51 7.67
N GLN A 212 12.48 -2.65 6.68
CA GLN A 212 12.15 -2.90 5.28
C GLN A 212 12.98 -4.04 4.70
N LEU A 213 14.28 -4.13 5.02
CA LEU A 213 15.13 -5.23 4.60
C LEU A 213 14.66 -6.58 5.18
N ASP A 214 14.24 -6.61 6.45
CA ASP A 214 13.66 -7.81 7.06
C ASP A 214 12.35 -8.22 6.38
N PHE A 215 11.50 -7.26 6.03
CA PHE A 215 10.30 -7.50 5.23
C PHE A 215 10.64 -8.08 3.84
N MET A 216 11.65 -7.53 3.17
CA MET A 216 12.10 -8.00 1.85
C MET A 216 12.60 -9.44 1.90
N GLY A 217 13.36 -9.82 2.93
CA GLY A 217 13.79 -11.21 3.14
C GLY A 217 12.60 -12.16 3.26
N ARG A 218 11.58 -11.80 4.08
CA ARG A 218 10.37 -12.61 4.26
C ARG A 218 9.57 -12.79 2.98
N THR A 219 9.52 -11.75 2.14
CA THR A 219 8.77 -11.71 0.89
C THR A 219 9.61 -12.08 -0.33
N LYS A 220 10.82 -12.63 -0.10
CA LYS A 220 11.75 -13.12 -1.15
C LYS A 220 12.12 -12.06 -2.18
N GLN A 221 12.13 -10.77 -1.81
CA GLN A 221 12.67 -9.69 -2.62
C GLN A 221 14.19 -9.62 -2.44
N ASN A 222 14.93 -9.21 -3.47
CA ASN A 222 16.38 -9.26 -3.48
C ASN A 222 17.11 -7.98 -3.92
N ARG A 223 16.38 -6.86 -4.12
CA ARG A 223 16.98 -5.57 -4.46
C ARG A 223 16.34 -4.45 -3.66
N TYR A 224 17.15 -3.73 -2.87
CA TYR A 224 16.76 -2.46 -2.28
C TYR A 224 17.55 -1.34 -2.92
N LEU A 225 16.86 -0.43 -3.63
CA LEU A 225 17.47 0.74 -4.26
C LEU A 225 17.28 1.98 -3.37
N TYR A 226 18.37 2.43 -2.78
CA TYR A 226 18.42 3.69 -2.03
C TYR A 226 18.50 4.86 -3.01
N ALA A 227 17.41 5.60 -3.15
CA ALA A 227 17.26 6.71 -4.09
C ALA A 227 16.39 7.87 -3.57
N PRO A 228 16.40 8.24 -2.26
CA PRO A 228 15.53 9.30 -1.74
C PRO A 228 15.68 10.60 -2.52
N GLY A 229 14.54 11.19 -2.93
CA GLY A 229 14.51 12.43 -3.71
C GLY A 229 15.17 13.62 -3.01
N ASP A 230 15.11 13.67 -1.68
CA ASP A 230 15.63 14.79 -0.88
C ASP A 230 16.99 14.50 -0.21
N ASP A 231 17.74 13.48 -0.65
CA ASP A 231 19.10 13.24 -0.18
C ASP A 231 20.10 14.08 -0.99
N PRO A 232 20.71 15.14 -0.39
CA PRO A 232 21.63 16.02 -1.11
C PRO A 232 22.93 15.33 -1.54
N PHE A 233 23.38 14.28 -0.81
CA PHE A 233 24.65 13.59 -1.09
C PHE A 233 24.61 12.69 -2.32
N ARG A 234 23.44 12.48 -2.89
CA ARG A 234 23.25 11.82 -4.18
C ARG A 234 22.88 12.77 -5.32
N GLN A 235 22.65 14.06 -5.01
CA GLN A 235 22.25 15.10 -5.96
C GLN A 235 23.23 16.28 -5.93
N THR A 236 22.86 17.42 -5.34
CA THR A 236 23.62 18.67 -5.35
C THR A 236 25.00 18.58 -4.67
N ARG A 237 25.11 17.73 -3.68
CA ARG A 237 26.36 17.47 -2.92
C ARG A 237 26.96 16.10 -3.21
N TRP A 238 26.75 15.58 -4.38
CA TRP A 238 27.21 14.23 -4.77
C TRP A 238 28.73 14.02 -4.64
N ARG A 239 29.53 15.10 -4.76
CA ARG A 239 30.98 15.04 -4.58
C ARG A 239 31.39 14.84 -3.12
N ASP A 240 30.56 15.28 -2.17
CA ASP A 240 30.87 15.19 -0.75
C ASP A 240 30.70 13.74 -0.24
N PRO A 241 31.56 13.27 0.66
CA PRO A 241 31.34 12.02 1.35
C PRO A 241 30.11 12.14 2.27
N TYR A 242 29.40 11.04 2.45
CA TYR A 242 28.38 10.99 3.50
C TYR A 242 29.00 11.25 4.88
N PRO A 243 28.31 11.91 5.83
CA PRO A 243 28.75 12.06 7.21
C PRO A 243 29.08 10.72 7.87
N ALA A 244 29.97 10.73 8.86
CA ALA A 244 30.46 9.51 9.51
C ALA A 244 29.34 8.62 10.06
N ALA A 245 28.31 9.23 10.69
CA ALA A 245 27.14 8.52 11.20
C ALA A 245 26.38 7.79 10.08
N GLN A 246 26.07 8.48 8.97
CA GLN A 246 25.38 7.87 7.83
C GLN A 246 26.22 6.78 7.16
N ARG A 247 27.56 6.91 7.12
CA ARG A 247 28.42 5.82 6.63
C ARG A 247 28.36 4.59 7.53
N ALA A 248 28.21 4.76 8.85
CA ALA A 248 28.00 3.64 9.76
C ALA A 248 26.62 2.98 9.52
N GLU A 249 25.58 3.77 9.33
CA GLU A 249 24.24 3.29 8.96
C GLU A 249 24.25 2.49 7.65
N PHE A 250 24.95 2.96 6.60
CA PHE A 250 25.08 2.21 5.35
C PHE A 250 25.78 0.84 5.54
N ARG A 251 26.77 0.73 6.41
CA ARG A 251 27.41 -0.57 6.70
C ARG A 251 26.42 -1.51 7.40
N GLU A 252 25.64 -1.01 8.35
CA GLU A 252 24.61 -1.81 9.02
C GLU A 252 23.50 -2.22 8.05
N LEU A 253 23.06 -1.31 7.15
CA LEU A 253 22.11 -1.65 6.10
C LEU A 253 22.66 -2.74 5.16
N ALA A 254 23.93 -2.66 4.75
CA ALA A 254 24.57 -3.66 3.90
C ALA A 254 24.65 -5.03 4.60
N GLU A 255 24.96 -5.05 5.90
CA GLU A 255 24.96 -6.28 6.70
C GLU A 255 23.55 -6.88 6.82
N ARG A 256 22.55 -6.05 7.12
CA ARG A 256 21.15 -6.49 7.21
C ARG A 256 20.63 -6.97 5.84
N ALA A 257 20.98 -6.28 4.77
CA ALA A 257 20.63 -6.67 3.41
C ALA A 257 21.22 -8.05 3.07
N ARG A 258 22.50 -8.28 3.38
CA ARG A 258 23.16 -9.57 3.17
C ARG A 258 22.47 -10.71 3.93
N ARG A 259 22.09 -10.49 5.20
CA ARG A 259 21.35 -11.48 6.01
C ARG A 259 20.02 -11.86 5.41
N ASN A 260 19.38 -10.93 4.69
CA ASN A 260 18.11 -11.12 4.05
C ASN A 260 18.20 -11.47 2.55
N HIS A 261 19.41 -11.79 2.06
CA HIS A 261 19.66 -12.04 0.62
C HIS A 261 19.18 -10.90 -0.29
N VAL A 262 19.35 -9.66 0.17
CA VAL A 262 19.03 -8.44 -0.55
C VAL A 262 20.32 -7.74 -0.98
N THR A 263 20.43 -7.41 -2.26
CA THR A 263 21.47 -6.54 -2.77
C THR A 263 21.14 -5.08 -2.45
N LEU A 264 22.01 -4.42 -1.68
CA LEU A 264 21.93 -2.98 -1.46
C LEU A 264 22.39 -2.25 -2.71
N ALA A 265 21.51 -1.48 -3.32
CA ALA A 265 21.76 -0.63 -4.46
C ALA A 265 21.70 0.85 -4.08
N TRP A 266 22.47 1.67 -4.77
CA TRP A 266 22.54 3.11 -4.56
C TRP A 266 22.42 3.86 -5.88
N ALA A 267 21.53 4.88 -5.92
CA ALA A 267 21.35 5.73 -7.06
C ALA A 267 21.99 7.11 -6.86
N VAL A 268 22.56 7.67 -7.91
CA VAL A 268 23.09 9.04 -7.93
C VAL A 268 22.53 9.82 -9.13
N ALA A 269 22.14 11.08 -8.88
CA ALA A 269 21.61 12.00 -9.88
C ALA A 269 22.51 13.25 -9.98
N PRO A 270 23.73 13.14 -10.52
CA PRO A 270 24.72 14.20 -10.47
C PRO A 270 24.51 15.26 -11.55
N ALA A 271 23.79 14.96 -12.63
CA ALA A 271 23.81 15.71 -13.87
C ALA A 271 23.40 17.19 -13.75
N GLN A 272 22.51 17.54 -12.84
CA GLN A 272 22.14 18.94 -12.57
C GLN A 272 23.24 19.79 -11.94
N SER A 273 24.29 19.16 -11.42
CA SER A 273 25.39 19.84 -10.71
C SER A 273 26.78 19.29 -11.10
N MET A 274 26.86 18.61 -12.24
CA MET A 274 28.07 17.98 -12.80
C MET A 274 28.38 18.55 -14.18
N CYS A 275 29.63 18.85 -14.42
CA CYS A 275 30.13 19.11 -15.76
C CYS A 275 30.44 17.76 -16.43
N LEU A 276 29.60 17.32 -17.34
CA LEU A 276 29.69 15.99 -17.97
C LEU A 276 30.91 15.81 -18.86
N ALA A 277 31.45 16.91 -19.39
CA ALA A 277 32.68 16.95 -20.16
C ALA A 277 33.95 17.03 -19.28
N SER A 278 33.81 17.13 -17.94
CA SER A 278 34.94 17.27 -17.04
C SER A 278 35.46 15.92 -16.55
N ASP A 279 36.68 15.57 -16.93
CA ASP A 279 37.35 14.35 -16.42
C ASP A 279 37.54 14.37 -14.88
N ASP A 280 37.67 15.55 -14.27
CA ASP A 280 37.80 15.67 -12.82
C ASP A 280 36.49 15.36 -12.10
N ASP A 281 35.36 15.74 -12.69
CA ASP A 281 34.04 15.38 -12.19
C ASP A 281 33.78 13.88 -12.35
N VAL A 282 34.15 13.29 -13.49
CA VAL A 282 34.08 11.83 -13.71
C VAL A 282 34.95 11.10 -12.67
N LYS A 283 36.18 11.55 -12.42
CA LYS A 283 37.05 10.98 -11.38
C LYS A 283 36.43 11.13 -9.96
N ALA A 284 35.78 12.26 -9.69
CA ALA A 284 35.10 12.48 -8.41
C ALA A 284 33.93 11.51 -8.21
N LEU A 285 33.16 11.26 -9.28
CA LEU A 285 32.05 10.29 -9.24
C LEU A 285 32.56 8.86 -9.05
N LYS A 286 33.64 8.49 -9.74
CA LYS A 286 34.31 7.18 -9.55
C LYS A 286 34.74 6.99 -8.09
N ARG A 287 35.37 8.01 -7.49
CA ARG A 287 35.73 7.96 -6.04
C ARG A 287 34.49 7.83 -5.13
N LYS A 288 33.37 8.49 -5.46
CA LYS A 288 32.12 8.35 -4.70
C LYS A 288 31.58 6.92 -4.79
N ILE A 289 31.59 6.32 -5.95
CA ILE A 289 31.19 4.93 -6.19
C ILE A 289 32.09 3.97 -5.40
N ASP A 290 33.41 4.16 -5.43
CA ASP A 290 34.38 3.38 -4.63
C ASP A 290 34.06 3.47 -3.13
N ALA A 291 33.73 4.67 -2.65
CA ALA A 291 33.34 4.90 -1.26
C ALA A 291 32.03 4.15 -0.90
N MET A 292 31.03 4.17 -1.77
CA MET A 292 29.78 3.45 -1.55
C MET A 292 29.97 1.93 -1.63
N TRP A 293 30.81 1.45 -2.54
CA TRP A 293 31.22 0.05 -2.60
C TRP A 293 31.85 -0.43 -1.29
N ALA A 294 32.77 0.38 -0.74
CA ALA A 294 33.42 0.10 0.55
C ALA A 294 32.43 0.06 1.74
N LEU A 295 31.28 0.71 1.61
CA LEU A 295 30.18 0.64 2.59
C LEU A 295 29.27 -0.57 2.39
N GLY A 296 29.46 -1.36 1.34
CA GLY A 296 28.73 -2.58 1.07
C GLY A 296 27.67 -2.50 -0.02
N VAL A 297 27.56 -1.37 -0.75
CA VAL A 297 26.74 -1.26 -1.96
C VAL A 297 27.29 -2.19 -3.05
N ARG A 298 26.41 -2.87 -3.78
CA ARG A 298 26.79 -3.85 -4.82
C ARG A 298 26.12 -3.62 -6.17
N ALA A 299 25.18 -2.68 -6.25
CA ALA A 299 24.53 -2.26 -7.48
C ALA A 299 24.42 -0.73 -7.51
N PHE A 300 24.56 -0.15 -8.70
CA PHE A 300 24.58 1.30 -8.90
C PHE A 300 23.61 1.72 -9.98
N GLN A 301 23.01 2.91 -9.80
CA GLN A 301 22.16 3.52 -10.80
C GLN A 301 22.55 4.99 -11.02
N LEU A 302 22.72 5.39 -12.27
CA LEU A 302 22.80 6.79 -12.68
C LEU A 302 21.40 7.28 -13.06
N GLN A 303 21.02 8.43 -12.54
CA GLN A 303 19.71 9.03 -12.75
C GLN A 303 19.83 10.35 -13.49
N PHE A 304 19.20 10.43 -14.66
CA PHE A 304 19.12 11.61 -15.53
C PHE A 304 17.68 12.12 -15.71
N GLN A 305 16.72 11.62 -14.90
CA GLN A 305 15.39 12.19 -14.90
C GLN A 305 15.45 13.67 -14.49
N ASP A 306 14.51 14.46 -15.00
CA ASP A 306 14.36 15.87 -14.68
C ASP A 306 15.58 16.75 -15.07
N VAL A 307 16.39 16.30 -16.02
CA VAL A 307 17.51 17.07 -16.57
C VAL A 307 17.07 17.70 -17.90
N SER A 308 17.40 18.98 -18.05
CA SER A 308 17.17 19.71 -19.32
C SER A 308 18.12 19.22 -20.43
N TYR A 309 17.65 19.24 -21.69
CA TYR A 309 18.49 18.93 -22.84
C TYR A 309 19.44 20.07 -23.24
N SER A 310 19.21 21.29 -22.76
CA SER A 310 19.90 22.49 -23.20
C SER A 310 20.44 23.34 -22.06
N GLU A 311 20.12 23.02 -20.82
CA GLU A 311 20.63 23.72 -19.63
C GLU A 311 21.76 22.92 -19.02
N TRP A 312 23.00 23.21 -19.48
CA TRP A 312 24.20 22.56 -19.01
C TRP A 312 24.70 23.22 -17.70
N HIS A 313 25.38 22.44 -16.88
CA HIS A 313 25.95 22.94 -15.64
C HIS A 313 27.22 23.77 -15.87
N CYS A 314 27.94 23.55 -16.98
CA CYS A 314 29.18 24.25 -17.32
C CYS A 314 29.24 24.52 -18.84
N ASP A 315 30.01 25.55 -19.23
CA ASP A 315 30.19 25.95 -20.65
C ASP A 315 30.90 24.88 -21.48
N ARG A 316 31.70 24.03 -20.87
CA ARG A 316 32.42 22.94 -21.57
C ARG A 316 31.46 21.87 -22.12
N ASP A 317 30.32 21.65 -21.48
CA ASP A 317 29.36 20.63 -21.93
C ASP A 317 28.77 20.96 -23.30
N PRO A 318 28.19 22.15 -23.54
CA PRO A 318 27.71 22.49 -24.89
C PRO A 318 28.83 22.60 -25.93
N ASP A 319 30.05 23.01 -25.54
CA ASP A 319 31.20 23.04 -26.45
C ASP A 319 31.60 21.62 -26.89
N THR A 320 31.45 20.61 -26.02
CA THR A 320 31.82 19.23 -26.27
C THR A 320 30.71 18.43 -26.99
N PHE A 321 29.48 18.56 -26.51
CA PHE A 321 28.36 17.73 -26.95
C PHE A 321 27.38 18.43 -27.89
N GLY A 322 27.33 19.74 -27.87
CA GLY A 322 26.30 20.58 -28.50
C GLY A 322 25.11 20.79 -27.61
N SER A 323 23.93 20.99 -28.22
CA SER A 323 22.66 21.23 -27.51
C SER A 323 21.54 20.34 -28.06
N GLY A 324 20.50 20.12 -27.25
CA GLY A 324 19.33 19.36 -27.63
C GLY A 324 19.39 17.89 -27.20
N PRO A 325 18.34 17.12 -27.58
CA PRO A 325 18.15 15.75 -27.10
C PRO A 325 19.29 14.80 -27.41
N GLU A 326 19.83 14.83 -28.65
CA GLU A 326 20.95 13.97 -29.05
C GLU A 326 22.25 14.31 -28.29
N ALA A 327 22.51 15.60 -28.05
CA ALA A 327 23.69 16.04 -27.30
C ALA A 327 23.63 15.55 -25.85
N ALA A 328 22.48 15.70 -25.20
CA ALA A 328 22.25 15.18 -23.87
C ALA A 328 22.41 13.66 -23.81
N ALA A 329 21.88 12.93 -24.79
CA ALA A 329 22.00 11.47 -24.87
C ALA A 329 23.46 11.02 -24.98
N ARG A 330 24.29 11.69 -25.82
CA ARG A 330 25.74 11.40 -25.94
C ARG A 330 26.48 11.65 -24.62
N ALA A 331 26.18 12.77 -23.96
CA ALA A 331 26.80 13.10 -22.66
C ALA A 331 26.45 12.06 -21.59
N HIS A 332 25.18 11.65 -21.52
CA HIS A 332 24.70 10.64 -20.56
C HIS A 332 25.31 9.26 -20.86
N ALA A 333 25.38 8.86 -22.15
CA ALA A 333 26.00 7.60 -22.57
C ALA A 333 27.49 7.56 -22.25
N ARG A 334 28.23 8.67 -22.51
CA ARG A 334 29.65 8.79 -22.14
C ARG A 334 29.83 8.57 -20.65
N LEU A 335 29.10 9.29 -19.80
CA LEU A 335 29.20 9.12 -18.34
C LEU A 335 28.87 7.69 -17.91
N ALA A 336 27.80 7.12 -18.46
CA ALA A 336 27.41 5.75 -18.17
C ALA A 336 28.52 4.74 -18.56
N GLY A 337 29.14 4.90 -19.73
CA GLY A 337 30.25 4.07 -20.18
C GLY A 337 31.47 4.17 -19.26
N GLU A 338 31.85 5.40 -18.86
CA GLU A 338 32.93 5.65 -17.90
C GLU A 338 32.73 4.97 -16.55
N ILE A 339 31.47 4.97 -16.05
CA ILE A 339 31.14 4.33 -14.78
C ILE A 339 31.02 2.81 -14.95
N ALA A 340 30.42 2.32 -16.02
CA ALA A 340 30.32 0.89 -16.29
C ALA A 340 31.72 0.24 -16.43
N GLY A 341 32.64 0.89 -17.17
CA GLY A 341 34.03 0.47 -17.28
C GLY A 341 34.73 0.47 -15.92
N HIS A 342 34.59 1.52 -15.13
CA HIS A 342 35.13 1.60 -13.77
C HIS A 342 34.65 0.47 -12.85
N LEU A 343 33.35 0.16 -12.90
CA LEU A 343 32.77 -0.94 -12.12
C LEU A 343 33.35 -2.30 -12.58
N ALA A 344 33.45 -2.54 -13.86
CA ALA A 344 33.99 -3.77 -14.38
C ALA A 344 35.46 -3.98 -13.98
N ASP A 345 36.26 -2.92 -14.05
CA ASP A 345 37.69 -2.98 -13.77
C ASP A 345 38.04 -3.07 -12.27
N ARG A 346 37.31 -2.32 -11.45
CA ARG A 346 37.63 -2.12 -10.03
C ARG A 346 36.79 -2.93 -9.06
N HIS A 347 35.59 -3.31 -9.45
CA HIS A 347 34.60 -3.96 -8.61
C HIS A 347 34.02 -5.22 -9.25
N PRO A 348 34.84 -6.25 -9.49
CA PRO A 348 34.37 -7.50 -10.06
C PRO A 348 33.31 -8.11 -9.14
N GLY A 349 32.13 -8.40 -9.68
CA GLY A 349 30.97 -8.84 -8.95
C GLY A 349 29.95 -7.71 -8.62
N ALA A 350 30.20 -6.47 -9.09
CA ALA A 350 29.14 -5.47 -9.18
C ALA A 350 28.05 -5.95 -10.14
N GLU A 351 26.81 -5.65 -9.80
CA GLU A 351 25.69 -5.84 -10.73
C GLU A 351 25.82 -4.89 -11.91
N PRO A 352 25.26 -5.20 -13.09
CA PRO A 352 25.27 -4.30 -14.23
C PRO A 352 24.77 -2.89 -13.85
N LEU A 353 25.49 -1.86 -14.33
CA LEU A 353 25.04 -0.47 -14.13
C LEU A 353 23.66 -0.27 -14.71
N THR A 354 22.78 0.39 -13.98
CA THR A 354 21.47 0.83 -14.46
C THR A 354 21.48 2.34 -14.74
N VAL A 355 20.90 2.76 -15.83
CA VAL A 355 20.66 4.17 -16.16
C VAL A 355 19.17 4.46 -16.16
N MET A 356 18.73 5.47 -15.41
CA MET A 356 17.42 6.09 -15.55
C MET A 356 17.58 7.27 -16.51
N PRO A 357 17.12 7.18 -17.77
CA PRO A 357 17.29 8.24 -18.75
C PRO A 357 16.37 9.44 -18.48
N THR A 358 16.62 10.57 -19.12
CA THR A 358 15.72 11.72 -19.06
C THR A 358 14.32 11.36 -19.59
N GLU A 359 14.28 10.58 -20.68
CA GLU A 359 13.02 10.06 -21.23
C GLU A 359 12.73 8.64 -20.74
N PHE A 360 12.32 8.53 -19.47
CA PHE A 360 12.08 7.26 -18.79
C PHE A 360 10.63 6.75 -18.86
N TYR A 361 9.69 7.54 -19.42
CA TYR A 361 8.26 7.20 -19.44
C TYR A 361 7.59 7.39 -20.82
N GLN A 362 8.32 7.83 -21.83
CA GLN A 362 7.80 8.09 -23.17
C GLN A 362 7.50 6.78 -23.92
N ASP A 363 6.61 6.86 -24.87
CA ASP A 363 6.33 5.79 -25.84
C ASP A 363 7.11 6.02 -27.15
N GLY A 364 7.51 4.93 -27.79
CA GLY A 364 8.17 4.96 -29.09
C GLY A 364 9.60 5.53 -29.08
N ALA A 365 10.14 5.72 -30.28
CA ALA A 365 11.46 6.28 -30.51
C ALA A 365 11.40 7.81 -30.51
N THR A 366 12.41 8.43 -29.92
CA THR A 366 12.66 9.88 -29.92
C THR A 366 14.10 10.13 -30.32
N GLU A 367 14.48 11.36 -30.62
CA GLU A 367 15.87 11.74 -30.90
C GLU A 367 16.80 11.37 -29.73
N TYR A 368 16.40 11.68 -28.48
CA TYR A 368 17.14 11.34 -27.28
C TYR A 368 17.31 9.82 -27.11
N ARG A 369 16.19 9.07 -27.18
CA ARG A 369 16.20 7.62 -26.95
C ARG A 369 16.99 6.87 -28.00
N THR A 370 16.89 7.30 -29.26
CA THR A 370 17.65 6.73 -30.40
C THR A 370 19.14 6.99 -30.24
N ALA A 371 19.55 8.23 -29.93
CA ALA A 371 20.93 8.59 -29.72
C ALA A 371 21.51 7.87 -28.48
N LEU A 372 20.76 7.80 -27.38
CA LEU A 372 21.20 7.06 -26.19
C LEU A 372 21.40 5.57 -26.47
N ALA A 373 20.49 4.95 -27.22
CA ALA A 373 20.61 3.55 -27.61
C ALA A 373 21.83 3.26 -28.50
N ALA A 374 22.19 4.21 -29.37
CA ALA A 374 23.37 4.07 -30.24
C ALA A 374 24.71 4.12 -29.48
N GLU A 375 24.77 4.97 -28.45
CA GLU A 375 26.05 5.28 -27.75
C GLU A 375 26.21 4.53 -26.40
N LEU A 376 25.12 4.03 -25.81
CA LEU A 376 25.16 3.38 -24.51
C LEU A 376 25.86 2.03 -24.58
N ASP A 377 26.69 1.70 -23.59
CA ASP A 377 27.37 0.40 -23.48
C ASP A 377 26.34 -0.76 -23.45
N PRO A 378 26.57 -1.85 -24.19
CA PRO A 378 25.66 -3.00 -24.24
C PRO A 378 25.37 -3.67 -22.90
N GLY A 379 26.30 -3.59 -21.94
CA GLY A 379 26.17 -4.16 -20.61
C GLY A 379 25.32 -3.32 -19.65
N VAL A 380 25.00 -2.08 -20.03
CA VAL A 380 24.19 -1.18 -19.18
C VAL A 380 22.70 -1.51 -19.31
N GLN A 381 21.99 -1.51 -18.18
CA GLN A 381 20.54 -1.68 -18.12
C GLN A 381 19.85 -0.32 -18.17
N VAL A 382 18.64 -0.25 -18.74
CA VAL A 382 17.84 0.99 -18.80
C VAL A 382 16.61 0.87 -17.93
N ALA A 383 16.44 1.81 -17.01
CA ALA A 383 15.26 1.91 -16.17
C ALA A 383 14.16 2.73 -16.87
N TRP A 384 12.92 2.30 -16.70
CA TRP A 384 11.72 2.98 -17.18
C TRP A 384 10.55 2.75 -16.24
N THR A 385 9.52 3.61 -16.31
CA THR A 385 8.34 3.52 -15.44
C THR A 385 7.09 2.94 -16.11
N GLY A 386 7.18 2.58 -17.37
CA GLY A 386 6.04 2.32 -18.24
C GLY A 386 5.71 3.52 -19.12
N VAL A 387 4.62 3.47 -19.86
CA VAL A 387 4.13 4.63 -20.65
C VAL A 387 3.39 5.56 -19.69
N GLY A 388 4.05 6.67 -19.33
CA GLY A 388 3.66 7.61 -18.28
C GLY A 388 4.49 7.46 -17.01
N VAL A 389 4.56 8.55 -16.21
CA VAL A 389 5.31 8.57 -14.94
C VAL A 389 4.70 7.63 -13.91
N VAL A 390 3.36 7.62 -13.81
CA VAL A 390 2.58 6.69 -12.97
C VAL A 390 1.55 6.00 -13.88
N PRO A 391 1.91 4.97 -14.64
CA PRO A 391 1.03 4.34 -15.60
C PRO A 391 -0.09 3.56 -14.90
N ARG A 392 -1.30 3.63 -15.45
CA ARG A 392 -2.42 2.82 -14.98
C ARG A 392 -2.17 1.33 -15.22
N THR A 393 -1.61 1.01 -16.38
CA THR A 393 -1.27 -0.34 -16.80
C THR A 393 0.14 -0.37 -17.39
N ILE A 394 0.82 -1.50 -17.26
CA ILE A 394 2.06 -1.81 -17.99
C ILE A 394 1.86 -3.15 -18.67
N THR A 395 1.99 -3.17 -19.99
CA THR A 395 1.80 -4.36 -20.81
C THR A 395 3.12 -4.94 -21.29
N GLY A 396 3.13 -6.23 -21.64
CA GLY A 396 4.28 -6.86 -22.26
C GLY A 396 4.65 -6.24 -23.63
N ARG A 397 3.65 -5.69 -24.33
CA ARG A 397 3.87 -4.99 -25.61
C ARG A 397 4.60 -3.66 -25.39
N GLU A 398 4.21 -2.87 -24.40
CA GLU A 398 4.92 -1.61 -24.06
C GLU A 398 6.36 -1.88 -23.64
N LEU A 399 6.59 -2.91 -22.81
CA LEU A 399 7.95 -3.33 -22.44
C LEU A 399 8.77 -3.76 -23.65
N ALA A 400 8.19 -4.53 -24.56
CA ALA A 400 8.87 -4.95 -25.80
C ALA A 400 9.23 -3.75 -26.66
N GLY A 401 8.33 -2.78 -26.82
CA GLY A 401 8.58 -1.53 -27.55
C GLY A 401 9.71 -0.70 -26.92
N ALA A 402 9.71 -0.53 -25.59
CA ALA A 402 10.80 0.16 -24.89
C ALA A 402 12.15 -0.57 -25.09
N ARG A 403 12.14 -1.90 -25.00
CA ARG A 403 13.32 -2.72 -25.22
C ARG A 403 13.85 -2.62 -26.67
N GLU A 404 12.97 -2.57 -27.64
CA GLU A 404 13.33 -2.38 -29.05
C GLU A 404 14.00 -1.03 -29.27
N VAL A 405 13.43 0.05 -28.70
CA VAL A 405 13.96 1.42 -28.83
C VAL A 405 15.34 1.55 -28.18
N PHE A 406 15.52 1.06 -26.95
CA PHE A 406 16.80 1.21 -26.25
C PHE A 406 17.83 0.12 -26.60
N GLY A 407 17.41 -1.00 -27.15
CA GLY A 407 18.31 -2.13 -27.44
C GLY A 407 19.03 -2.69 -26.20
N ARG A 408 18.47 -2.50 -25.00
CA ARG A 408 19.11 -2.84 -23.72
C ARG A 408 18.14 -3.64 -22.82
N PRO A 409 18.66 -4.39 -21.81
CA PRO A 409 17.80 -4.99 -20.79
C PRO A 409 17.07 -3.91 -20.00
N MET A 410 15.75 -4.06 -19.87
CA MET A 410 14.89 -3.07 -19.21
C MET A 410 14.70 -3.38 -17.73
N VAL A 411 14.85 -2.37 -16.88
CA VAL A 411 14.50 -2.40 -15.47
C VAL A 411 13.17 -1.64 -15.32
N THR A 412 12.11 -2.35 -14.97
CA THR A 412 10.82 -1.73 -14.67
C THR A 412 10.88 -1.13 -13.26
N MET A 413 10.95 0.20 -13.18
CA MET A 413 10.83 0.98 -11.94
C MET A 413 9.42 1.55 -11.84
N ASP A 414 8.54 0.81 -11.19
CA ASP A 414 7.12 1.13 -11.14
C ASP A 414 6.82 2.15 -10.04
N ASN A 415 6.27 3.29 -10.41
CA ASN A 415 5.90 4.36 -9.49
C ASN A 415 4.58 4.04 -8.74
N TYR A 416 4.56 2.89 -8.07
CA TYR A 416 3.50 2.47 -7.16
C TYR A 416 4.10 1.69 -5.97
N PRO A 417 3.74 2.02 -4.73
CA PRO A 417 2.67 2.92 -4.28
C PRO A 417 3.08 4.38 -4.02
N VAL A 418 4.16 4.90 -4.58
CA VAL A 418 4.62 6.27 -4.32
C VAL A 418 3.46 7.29 -4.34
N ASN A 419 3.46 8.23 -3.38
CA ASN A 419 2.37 9.19 -3.16
C ASN A 419 2.80 10.65 -3.05
N ASP A 420 4.04 10.97 -3.40
CA ASP A 420 4.59 12.33 -3.29
C ASP A 420 3.87 13.36 -4.18
N TYR A 421 3.23 12.93 -5.26
CA TYR A 421 2.37 13.73 -6.12
C TYR A 421 0.93 13.92 -5.59
N ALA A 422 0.57 13.23 -4.50
CA ALA A 422 -0.76 13.24 -3.89
C ALA A 422 -0.65 13.08 -2.36
N GLN A 423 0.01 14.04 -1.72
CA GLN A 423 0.41 13.98 -0.30
C GLN A 423 -0.77 13.92 0.69
N ASP A 424 -1.99 14.23 0.24
CA ASP A 424 -3.22 14.04 1.00
C ASP A 424 -3.67 12.57 1.05
N ARG A 425 -3.01 11.66 0.31
CA ARG A 425 -3.38 10.26 0.16
C ARG A 425 -2.26 9.30 0.51
N ILE A 426 -2.66 8.13 1.00
CA ILE A 426 -1.83 6.92 1.00
C ILE A 426 -2.46 5.88 0.07
N PHE A 427 -1.64 5.08 -0.60
CA PHE A 427 -2.11 4.09 -1.56
C PHE A 427 -1.87 2.69 -1.02
N LEU A 428 -2.91 2.08 -0.45
CA LEU A 428 -2.84 0.78 0.21
C LEU A 428 -3.52 -0.35 -0.58
N GLY A 429 -3.98 -0.07 -1.79
CA GLY A 429 -4.57 -1.08 -2.67
C GLY A 429 -3.55 -2.07 -3.21
N PRO A 430 -3.99 -3.23 -3.73
CA PRO A 430 -3.09 -4.22 -4.29
C PRO A 430 -2.43 -3.74 -5.60
N TYR A 431 -1.26 -4.28 -5.88
CA TYR A 431 -0.53 -4.08 -7.13
C TYR A 431 -1.30 -4.71 -8.29
N THR A 432 -1.75 -3.91 -9.23
CA THR A 432 -2.63 -4.36 -10.33
C THR A 432 -2.26 -3.70 -11.66
N GLY A 433 -2.83 -4.21 -12.76
CA GLY A 433 -2.64 -3.60 -14.09
C GLY A 433 -1.29 -3.87 -14.74
N ARG A 434 -0.51 -4.84 -14.25
CA ARG A 434 0.77 -5.26 -14.84
C ARG A 434 0.62 -6.66 -15.38
N GLU A 435 0.87 -6.83 -16.68
CA GLU A 435 0.81 -8.14 -17.30
C GLU A 435 1.93 -9.05 -16.81
N PRO A 436 1.73 -10.39 -16.71
CA PRO A 436 2.78 -11.33 -16.33
C PRO A 436 4.05 -11.23 -17.20
N ALA A 437 3.90 -10.84 -18.46
CA ALA A 437 5.01 -10.66 -19.38
C ALA A 437 5.97 -9.52 -18.95
N VAL A 438 5.49 -8.53 -18.19
CA VAL A 438 6.34 -7.45 -17.65
C VAL A 438 7.32 -8.01 -16.63
N ALA A 439 6.85 -8.83 -15.70
CA ALA A 439 7.71 -9.47 -14.71
C ALA A 439 8.76 -10.40 -15.35
N SER A 440 8.33 -11.25 -16.29
CA SER A 440 9.22 -12.22 -16.93
C SER A 440 10.14 -11.62 -18.01
N GLY A 441 9.79 -10.47 -18.57
CA GLY A 441 10.55 -9.78 -19.62
C GLY A 441 11.50 -8.70 -19.12
N SER A 442 11.37 -8.25 -17.87
CA SER A 442 12.23 -7.25 -17.26
C SER A 442 13.48 -7.87 -16.64
N ALA A 443 14.61 -7.19 -16.73
CA ALA A 443 15.83 -7.53 -15.99
C ALA A 443 15.63 -7.37 -14.48
N ALA A 444 14.82 -6.39 -14.08
CA ALA A 444 14.38 -6.18 -12.71
C ALA A 444 12.99 -5.56 -12.67
N VAL A 445 12.24 -5.83 -11.59
CA VAL A 445 10.99 -5.13 -11.24
C VAL A 445 11.16 -4.52 -9.85
N LEU A 446 11.14 -3.20 -9.77
CA LEU A 446 11.30 -2.43 -8.53
C LEU A 446 10.07 -1.54 -8.33
N ALA A 447 9.42 -1.68 -7.18
CA ALA A 447 8.27 -0.86 -6.80
C ALA A 447 8.73 0.35 -5.98
N ASN A 448 8.29 1.56 -6.36
CA ASN A 448 8.64 2.78 -5.65
C ASN A 448 7.68 3.00 -4.48
N ALA A 449 8.22 3.07 -3.27
CA ALA A 449 7.49 3.14 -2.02
C ALA A 449 6.91 4.54 -1.73
N MET A 450 6.02 4.61 -0.73
CA MET A 450 5.59 5.89 -0.12
C MET A 450 6.57 6.33 0.97
N GLU A 451 6.48 7.60 1.39
CA GLU A 451 7.14 8.11 2.61
C GLU A 451 6.77 7.27 3.86
N GLN A 452 5.56 6.74 3.93
CA GLN A 452 5.02 5.90 4.99
C GLN A 452 5.55 4.46 4.84
N ALA A 453 6.67 4.16 5.49
CA ALA A 453 7.44 2.93 5.31
C ALA A 453 6.67 1.66 5.66
N ALA A 454 6.06 1.61 6.86
CA ALA A 454 5.33 0.43 7.30
C ALA A 454 4.03 0.23 6.51
N ALA A 455 3.30 1.31 6.21
CA ALA A 455 2.09 1.27 5.40
C ALA A 455 2.39 0.84 3.95
N SER A 456 3.54 1.21 3.39
CA SER A 456 3.99 0.77 2.07
C SER A 456 4.11 -0.75 1.94
N ARG A 457 4.31 -1.48 3.06
CA ARG A 457 4.46 -2.94 3.02
C ARG A 457 3.20 -3.66 2.54
N ILE A 458 2.01 -3.06 2.68
CA ILE A 458 0.77 -3.66 2.17
C ILE A 458 0.82 -3.80 0.63
N PRO A 459 0.95 -2.73 -0.15
CA PRO A 459 1.07 -2.86 -1.60
C PRO A 459 2.39 -3.53 -2.05
N LEU A 460 3.51 -3.30 -1.34
CA LEU A 460 4.81 -3.90 -1.66
C LEU A 460 4.83 -5.43 -1.47
N PHE A 461 4.04 -5.97 -0.53
CA PHE A 461 3.84 -7.41 -0.38
C PHE A 461 3.22 -8.00 -1.65
N THR A 462 2.20 -7.32 -2.17
CA THR A 462 1.50 -7.78 -3.37
C THR A 462 2.35 -7.63 -4.63
N ALA A 463 3.22 -6.60 -4.69
CA ALA A 463 4.21 -6.45 -5.75
C ALA A 463 5.28 -7.57 -5.69
N ALA A 464 5.69 -7.97 -4.49
CA ALA A 464 6.61 -9.09 -4.30
C ALA A 464 6.01 -10.41 -4.77
N ASP A 465 4.73 -10.68 -4.44
CA ASP A 465 4.02 -11.87 -4.88
C ASP A 465 3.85 -11.91 -6.41
N TYR A 466 3.50 -10.76 -7.01
CA TYR A 466 3.46 -10.60 -8.47
C TYR A 466 4.82 -10.90 -9.12
N ALA A 467 5.90 -10.30 -8.64
CA ALA A 467 7.23 -10.50 -9.23
C ALA A 467 7.77 -11.92 -9.01
N TRP A 468 7.33 -12.60 -7.94
CA TRP A 468 7.69 -13.99 -7.66
C TRP A 468 6.94 -14.98 -8.56
N ASN A 469 5.61 -14.87 -8.63
CA ASN A 469 4.76 -15.77 -9.42
C ASN A 469 3.73 -15.00 -10.25
N PRO A 470 4.14 -14.31 -11.32
CA PRO A 470 3.26 -13.41 -12.07
C PRO A 470 2.05 -14.10 -12.70
N LYS A 471 2.15 -15.40 -13.05
CA LYS A 471 1.03 -16.18 -13.62
C LYS A 471 0.05 -16.66 -12.54
N GLY A 472 0.55 -16.96 -11.35
CA GLY A 472 -0.23 -17.41 -10.20
C GLY A 472 -0.74 -16.29 -9.32
N TYR A 473 -0.32 -15.06 -9.56
CA TYR A 473 -0.69 -13.88 -8.74
C TYR A 473 -2.19 -13.64 -8.72
N ARG A 474 -2.74 -13.42 -7.50
CA ARG A 474 -4.14 -13.10 -7.24
C ARG A 474 -4.19 -11.86 -6.35
N PRO A 475 -4.44 -10.67 -6.91
CA PRO A 475 -4.30 -9.39 -6.19
C PRO A 475 -5.03 -9.34 -4.85
N GLN A 476 -6.28 -9.77 -4.80
CA GLN A 476 -7.10 -9.68 -3.58
C GLN A 476 -6.66 -10.67 -2.49
N GLU A 477 -6.29 -11.89 -2.88
CA GLU A 477 -5.78 -12.89 -1.94
C GLU A 477 -4.42 -12.47 -1.36
N SER A 478 -3.52 -11.97 -2.22
CA SER A 478 -2.21 -11.42 -1.83
C SER A 478 -2.37 -10.21 -0.91
N TRP A 479 -3.35 -9.34 -1.19
CA TRP A 479 -3.67 -8.16 -0.37
C TRP A 479 -4.19 -8.53 1.02
N GLY A 480 -5.04 -9.55 1.11
CA GLY A 480 -5.47 -10.12 2.38
C GLY A 480 -4.28 -10.64 3.21
N ALA A 481 -3.39 -11.40 2.56
CA ALA A 481 -2.18 -11.93 3.20
C ALA A 481 -1.17 -10.84 3.62
N ALA A 482 -1.11 -9.71 2.91
CA ALA A 482 -0.29 -8.56 3.32
C ALA A 482 -0.74 -7.99 4.66
N MET A 483 -2.04 -7.92 4.89
CA MET A 483 -2.60 -7.48 6.17
C MET A 483 -2.36 -8.51 7.28
N ASP A 484 -2.41 -9.81 6.97
CA ASP A 484 -2.09 -10.88 7.91
C ASP A 484 -0.60 -10.82 8.33
N ASP A 485 0.33 -10.59 7.38
CA ASP A 485 1.77 -10.43 7.65
C ASP A 485 2.04 -9.21 8.54
N LEU A 486 1.43 -8.07 8.24
CA LEU A 486 1.65 -6.83 9.00
C LEU A 486 0.99 -6.87 10.38
N ALA A 487 -0.12 -7.61 10.53
CA ALA A 487 -0.80 -7.79 11.81
C ALA A 487 -0.03 -8.71 12.79
N GLY A 488 0.94 -9.49 12.31
CA GLY A 488 1.74 -10.37 13.16
C GLY A 488 0.93 -11.43 13.92
N GLY A 489 -0.26 -11.80 13.40
CA GLY A 489 -1.15 -12.81 14.00
C GLY A 489 -2.18 -12.24 14.97
N ASP A 490 -2.23 -10.92 15.22
CA ASP A 490 -3.30 -10.31 16.03
C ASP A 490 -4.55 -10.01 15.19
N PRO A 491 -5.71 -10.66 15.49
CA PRO A 491 -6.94 -10.48 14.71
C PRO A 491 -7.49 -9.05 14.76
N ARG A 492 -7.31 -8.33 15.87
CA ARG A 492 -7.81 -6.95 16.03
C ARG A 492 -7.03 -5.97 15.19
N THR A 493 -5.70 -6.09 15.21
CA THR A 493 -4.81 -5.33 14.34
C THR A 493 -5.11 -5.64 12.87
N ARG A 494 -5.33 -6.90 12.53
CA ARG A 494 -5.68 -7.33 11.17
C ARG A 494 -6.99 -6.70 10.68
N GLU A 495 -8.03 -6.67 11.52
CA GLU A 495 -9.30 -6.02 11.22
C GLU A 495 -9.11 -4.52 10.97
N ALA A 496 -8.39 -3.83 11.86
CA ALA A 496 -8.12 -2.39 11.73
C ALA A 496 -7.29 -2.07 10.47
N LEU A 497 -6.29 -2.90 10.12
CA LEU A 497 -5.55 -2.79 8.86
C LEU A 497 -6.47 -2.96 7.65
N GLY A 498 -7.42 -3.90 7.70
CA GLY A 498 -8.42 -4.09 6.65
C GLY A 498 -9.32 -2.88 6.45
N VAL A 499 -9.72 -2.23 7.54
CA VAL A 499 -10.51 -0.99 7.51
C VAL A 499 -9.67 0.17 6.96
N LEU A 500 -8.44 0.35 7.43
CA LEU A 500 -7.53 1.39 6.93
C LEU A 500 -7.27 1.18 5.43
N ALA A 501 -6.79 0.01 5.04
CA ALA A 501 -6.45 -0.30 3.66
C ALA A 501 -7.67 -0.26 2.73
N GLY A 502 -8.84 -0.69 3.22
CA GLY A 502 -10.08 -0.65 2.46
C GLY A 502 -10.54 0.77 2.09
N ASN A 503 -10.26 1.76 2.95
CA ASN A 503 -10.58 3.17 2.73
C ASN A 503 -9.44 3.98 2.09
N HIS A 504 -8.36 3.30 1.65
CA HIS A 504 -7.22 3.87 0.93
C HIS A 504 -6.80 2.96 -0.24
N SER A 505 -7.75 2.17 -0.77
CA SER A 505 -7.46 1.17 -1.81
C SER A 505 -7.44 1.74 -3.21
N SER A 506 -8.08 2.89 -3.45
CA SER A 506 -8.11 3.49 -4.78
C SER A 506 -6.83 4.28 -5.09
N SER A 507 -6.40 4.15 -6.34
CA SER A 507 -5.23 4.82 -6.91
C SER A 507 -5.41 4.98 -8.41
N LEU A 508 -4.36 5.37 -9.13
CA LEU A 508 -4.34 5.31 -10.59
C LEU A 508 -4.46 3.86 -11.11
N LEU A 509 -3.93 2.88 -10.36
CA LEU A 509 -3.99 1.47 -10.74
C LEU A 509 -5.37 0.84 -10.50
N ASN A 510 -6.07 1.29 -9.46
CA ASN A 510 -7.35 0.73 -9.04
C ASN A 510 -8.32 1.86 -8.66
N PRO A 511 -9.44 2.04 -9.36
CA PRO A 511 -10.42 3.09 -9.03
C PRO A 511 -11.33 2.71 -7.85
N THR A 512 -11.28 1.47 -7.35
CA THR A 512 -12.19 0.97 -6.32
C THR A 512 -11.77 1.44 -4.94
N GLU A 513 -12.68 2.13 -4.23
CA GLU A 513 -12.50 2.61 -2.87
C GLU A 513 -13.60 2.06 -1.97
N SER A 514 -13.26 1.74 -0.71
CA SER A 514 -14.19 1.31 0.33
C SER A 514 -15.15 0.19 -0.12
N ALA A 515 -14.61 -0.80 -0.86
CA ALA A 515 -15.39 -1.86 -1.48
C ALA A 515 -16.27 -2.62 -0.46
N TYR A 516 -15.78 -2.82 0.76
CA TYR A 516 -16.48 -3.52 1.83
C TYR A 516 -17.68 -2.75 2.39
N LEU A 517 -17.66 -1.39 2.33
CA LEU A 517 -18.77 -0.55 2.81
C LEU A 517 -19.91 -0.43 1.80
N ARG A 518 -19.62 -0.49 0.50
CA ARG A 518 -20.64 -0.28 -0.55
C ARG A 518 -21.85 -1.20 -0.42
N PRO A 519 -21.71 -2.53 -0.24
CA PRO A 519 -22.86 -3.42 -0.07
C PRO A 519 -23.62 -3.13 1.22
N LEU A 520 -22.94 -2.81 2.33
CA LEU A 520 -23.56 -2.46 3.61
C LEU A 520 -24.39 -1.17 3.48
N MET A 521 -23.83 -0.14 2.83
CA MET A 521 -24.55 1.10 2.54
C MET A 521 -25.76 0.87 1.63
N ALA A 522 -25.61 0.07 0.58
CA ALA A 522 -26.70 -0.26 -0.33
C ALA A 522 -27.81 -1.02 0.37
N GLU A 523 -27.48 -1.97 1.23
CA GLU A 523 -28.46 -2.74 2.04
C GLU A 523 -29.18 -1.82 3.04
N PHE A 524 -28.44 -0.95 3.74
CA PHE A 524 -28.99 0.05 4.65
C PHE A 524 -30.00 0.96 3.93
N TRP A 525 -29.67 1.52 2.78
CA TRP A 525 -30.58 2.37 2.02
C TRP A 525 -31.82 1.62 1.51
N ARG A 526 -31.68 0.39 1.06
CA ARG A 526 -32.81 -0.44 0.62
C ARG A 526 -33.75 -0.79 1.77
N SER A 527 -33.19 -1.15 2.93
CA SER A 527 -34.00 -1.52 4.10
C SER A 527 -34.85 -0.38 4.65
N ARG A 528 -34.46 0.88 4.41
CA ARG A 528 -35.25 2.05 4.83
C ARG A 528 -36.57 2.21 4.08
N THR A 529 -36.73 1.61 2.93
CA THR A 529 -37.97 1.69 2.13
C THR A 529 -38.93 0.52 2.40
N THR A 530 -38.52 -0.43 3.26
CA THR A 530 -39.37 -1.60 3.60
C THR A 530 -40.11 -1.39 4.93
N THR A 531 -41.21 -2.12 5.11
CA THR A 531 -41.97 -2.20 6.38
C THR A 531 -41.36 -3.20 7.37
N ASP A 532 -40.36 -4.01 6.93
CA ASP A 532 -39.70 -5.00 7.77
C ASP A 532 -38.71 -4.31 8.72
N VAL A 533 -39.16 -4.11 9.97
CA VAL A 533 -38.38 -3.48 11.03
C VAL A 533 -37.13 -4.28 11.38
N LYS A 534 -37.21 -5.63 11.36
CA LYS A 534 -36.06 -6.48 11.71
C LYS A 534 -34.96 -6.36 10.66
N ALA A 535 -35.29 -6.44 9.37
CA ALA A 535 -34.34 -6.27 8.28
C ALA A 535 -33.69 -4.87 8.30
N ARG A 536 -34.46 -3.84 8.60
CA ARG A 536 -33.95 -2.46 8.74
C ARG A 536 -32.97 -2.31 9.91
N ASP A 537 -33.32 -2.86 11.09
CA ASP A 537 -32.47 -2.77 12.28
C ASP A 537 -31.17 -3.60 12.09
N GLU A 538 -31.25 -4.75 11.43
CA GLU A 538 -30.09 -5.58 11.10
C GLU A 538 -29.12 -4.87 10.13
N ALA A 539 -29.65 -4.30 9.05
CA ALA A 539 -28.82 -3.55 8.08
C ALA A 539 -28.15 -2.34 8.74
N ALA A 540 -28.89 -1.62 9.60
CA ALA A 540 -28.33 -0.50 10.36
C ALA A 540 -27.24 -0.95 11.33
N ARG A 541 -27.45 -2.04 12.07
CA ARG A 541 -26.48 -2.59 13.01
C ARG A 541 -25.18 -2.99 12.30
N ARG A 542 -25.28 -3.67 11.14
CA ARG A 542 -24.10 -4.06 10.35
C ARG A 542 -23.32 -2.86 9.84
N LEU A 543 -23.99 -1.88 9.27
CA LEU A 543 -23.32 -0.66 8.80
C LEU A 543 -22.70 0.13 9.95
N ARG A 544 -23.43 0.26 11.08
CA ARG A 544 -22.91 0.91 12.29
C ARG A 544 -21.64 0.23 12.80
N ALA A 545 -21.62 -1.11 12.85
CA ALA A 545 -20.43 -1.87 13.28
C ALA A 545 -19.20 -1.59 12.39
N ALA A 546 -19.42 -1.45 11.08
CA ALA A 546 -18.31 -1.07 10.17
C ALA A 546 -17.78 0.35 10.47
N PHE A 547 -18.64 1.30 10.81
CA PHE A 547 -18.22 2.63 11.25
C PHE A 547 -17.54 2.61 12.63
N THR A 548 -18.00 1.76 13.55
CA THR A 548 -17.32 1.54 14.85
C THR A 548 -15.89 1.06 14.65
N ALA A 549 -15.66 0.09 13.74
CA ALA A 549 -14.33 -0.38 13.42
C ALA A 549 -13.42 0.74 12.85
N MET A 550 -13.98 1.67 12.07
CA MET A 550 -13.25 2.85 11.59
C MET A 550 -12.88 3.80 12.75
N ARG A 551 -13.80 4.04 13.68
CA ARG A 551 -13.57 4.91 14.85
C ARG A 551 -12.50 4.35 15.79
N GLU A 552 -12.45 3.04 15.94
CA GLU A 552 -11.50 2.35 16.83
C GLU A 552 -10.14 2.03 16.17
N ALA A 553 -10.00 2.23 14.86
CA ALA A 553 -8.78 1.89 14.14
C ALA A 553 -7.50 2.58 14.67
N PRO A 554 -7.50 3.87 15.07
CA PRO A 554 -6.29 4.51 15.61
C PRO A 554 -5.72 3.81 16.83
N GLU A 555 -6.56 3.43 17.79
CA GLU A 555 -6.14 2.73 19.00
C GLU A 555 -5.49 1.38 18.68
N ARG A 556 -6.07 0.65 17.74
CA ARG A 556 -5.57 -0.68 17.32
C ARG A 556 -4.33 -0.62 16.44
N LEU A 557 -4.07 0.53 15.79
CA LEU A 557 -2.93 0.77 14.90
C LEU A 557 -1.94 1.80 15.44
N ALA A 558 -1.87 1.97 16.76
CA ALA A 558 -0.99 2.95 17.40
C ALA A 558 0.50 2.80 16.99
N SER A 559 0.96 1.60 16.63
CA SER A 559 2.30 1.37 16.11
C SER A 559 2.58 2.01 14.74
N LEU A 560 1.53 2.36 13.99
CA LEU A 560 1.60 3.04 12.69
C LEU A 560 1.33 4.55 12.80
N ASP A 561 0.94 5.06 13.97
CA ASP A 561 0.49 6.45 14.16
C ASP A 561 1.52 7.49 13.71
N SER A 562 2.80 7.24 13.98
CA SER A 562 3.88 8.13 13.55
C SER A 562 4.02 8.30 12.03
N GLU A 563 3.45 7.37 11.24
CA GLU A 563 3.52 7.40 9.78
C GLU A 563 2.18 7.79 9.14
N VAL A 564 1.07 7.30 9.66
CA VAL A 564 -0.26 7.43 9.06
C VAL A 564 -1.31 8.10 9.96
N GLY A 565 -0.89 8.73 11.06
CA GLY A 565 -1.76 9.39 12.04
C GLY A 565 -2.83 10.30 11.43
N PRO A 566 -2.49 11.23 10.51
CA PRO A 566 -3.48 12.10 9.89
C PRO A 566 -4.62 11.36 9.17
N TRP A 567 -4.32 10.21 8.54
CA TRP A 567 -5.32 9.37 7.88
C TRP A 567 -6.13 8.53 8.87
N LEU A 568 -5.48 8.05 9.96
CA LEU A 568 -6.16 7.35 11.05
C LEU A 568 -7.15 8.28 11.77
N ASP A 569 -6.75 9.49 12.09
CA ASP A 569 -7.62 10.50 12.71
C ASP A 569 -8.82 10.81 11.83
N GLN A 570 -8.59 11.04 10.54
CA GLN A 570 -9.66 11.33 9.59
C GLN A 570 -10.60 10.12 9.41
N LEU A 571 -10.05 8.90 9.39
CA LEU A 571 -10.81 7.66 9.36
C LEU A 571 -11.72 7.54 10.59
N ALA A 572 -11.20 7.83 11.78
CA ALA A 572 -11.97 7.82 13.03
C ALA A 572 -13.09 8.86 13.04
N ARG A 573 -12.84 10.08 12.52
CA ARG A 573 -13.88 11.11 12.35
C ARG A 573 -15.00 10.62 11.44
N TYR A 574 -14.67 10.00 10.31
CA TYR A 574 -15.68 9.39 9.44
C TYR A 574 -16.41 8.22 10.11
N GLY A 575 -15.74 7.43 10.94
CA GLY A 575 -16.35 6.38 11.77
C GLY A 575 -17.39 6.98 12.72
N THR A 576 -17.01 7.98 13.51
CA THR A 576 -17.90 8.70 14.43
C THR A 576 -19.08 9.33 13.69
N ALA A 577 -18.83 10.02 12.58
CA ALA A 577 -19.89 10.62 11.76
C ALA A 577 -20.83 9.57 11.18
N GLY A 578 -20.32 8.42 10.77
CA GLY A 578 -21.11 7.29 10.26
C GLY A 578 -22.00 6.66 11.33
N GLU A 579 -21.48 6.43 12.54
CA GLU A 579 -22.29 5.96 13.68
C GLU A 579 -23.43 6.92 13.98
N LEU A 580 -23.13 8.21 14.17
CA LEU A 580 -24.13 9.24 14.45
C LEU A 580 -25.17 9.36 13.33
N ALA A 581 -24.75 9.24 12.08
CA ALA A 581 -25.62 9.28 10.91
C ALA A 581 -26.61 8.10 10.89
N VAL A 582 -26.11 6.89 11.16
CA VAL A 582 -26.97 5.69 11.24
C VAL A 582 -27.94 5.81 12.41
N ASP A 583 -27.46 6.20 13.60
CA ASP A 583 -28.26 6.36 14.80
C ASP A 583 -29.35 7.41 14.59
N MET A 584 -29.03 8.57 14.00
CA MET A 584 -29.98 9.62 13.64
C MET A 584 -31.08 9.11 12.72
N LEU A 585 -30.72 8.45 11.62
CA LEU A 585 -31.70 7.97 10.66
C LEU A 585 -32.56 6.83 11.22
N GLN A 586 -32.03 6.01 12.13
CA GLN A 586 -32.80 4.97 12.82
C GLN A 586 -33.79 5.57 13.83
N ALA A 587 -33.39 6.59 14.57
CA ALA A 587 -34.28 7.32 15.47
C ALA A 587 -35.43 7.98 14.68
N GLN A 588 -35.12 8.61 13.55
CA GLN A 588 -36.14 9.19 12.65
C GLN A 588 -37.13 8.13 12.15
N ALA A 589 -36.64 6.93 11.78
CA ALA A 589 -37.50 5.84 11.32
C ALA A 589 -38.43 5.28 12.41
N ARG A 590 -38.09 5.49 13.68
CA ARG A 590 -38.91 5.12 14.85
C ARG A 590 -39.80 6.24 15.34
N GLY A 591 -39.71 7.44 14.77
CA GLY A 591 -40.41 8.63 15.24
C GLY A 591 -39.81 9.24 16.53
N ASP A 592 -38.60 8.80 16.93
CA ASP A 592 -37.89 9.32 18.09
C ASP A 592 -37.12 10.60 17.70
N GLY A 593 -37.86 11.73 17.75
CA GLY A 593 -37.32 13.02 17.33
C GLY A 593 -36.22 13.55 18.24
N GLU A 594 -36.31 13.29 19.54
CA GLU A 594 -35.31 13.75 20.51
C GLU A 594 -33.95 13.08 20.28
N THR A 595 -33.91 11.76 20.13
CA THR A 595 -32.66 11.02 19.82
C THR A 595 -32.14 11.43 18.45
N ALA A 596 -33.00 11.61 17.45
CA ALA A 596 -32.59 12.05 16.10
C ALA A 596 -31.96 13.45 16.15
N TRP A 597 -32.55 14.37 16.93
CA TRP A 597 -32.01 15.72 17.06
C TRP A 597 -30.66 15.76 17.78
N ARG A 598 -30.52 15.03 18.90
CA ARG A 598 -29.22 14.91 19.59
C ARG A 598 -28.14 14.37 18.68
N ALA A 599 -28.41 13.33 17.90
CA ALA A 599 -27.45 12.76 16.94
C ALA A 599 -27.10 13.77 15.84
N SER A 600 -28.08 14.57 15.36
CA SER A 600 -27.83 15.64 14.37
C SER A 600 -26.89 16.72 14.92
N LEU A 601 -27.12 17.16 16.17
CA LEU A 601 -26.28 18.15 16.86
C LEU A 601 -24.86 17.63 17.07
N ALA A 602 -24.70 16.36 17.45
CA ALA A 602 -23.40 15.74 17.62
C ALA A 602 -22.66 15.52 16.27
N LEU A 603 -23.40 15.26 15.18
CA LEU A 603 -22.85 15.06 13.85
C LEU A 603 -22.27 16.34 13.23
N ALA A 604 -22.87 17.49 13.50
CA ALA A 604 -22.52 18.76 12.87
C ALA A 604 -21.04 19.18 13.10
N PRO A 605 -20.49 19.21 14.33
CA PRO A 605 -19.07 19.53 14.55
C PRO A 605 -18.14 18.52 13.92
N VAL A 606 -18.44 17.22 14.00
CA VAL A 606 -17.61 16.16 13.38
C VAL A 606 -17.50 16.35 11.87
N ARG A 607 -18.60 16.72 11.21
CA ARG A 607 -18.56 17.03 9.77
C ARG A 607 -17.70 18.27 9.45
N THR A 608 -17.70 19.26 10.32
CA THR A 608 -16.84 20.45 10.20
C THR A 608 -15.38 20.05 10.31
N GLU A 609 -15.02 19.20 11.27
CA GLU A 609 -13.67 18.67 11.45
C GLU A 609 -13.22 17.81 10.26
N ILE A 610 -14.13 16.97 9.72
CA ILE A 610 -13.86 16.22 8.48
C ILE A 610 -13.52 17.16 7.34
N GLY A 611 -14.28 18.23 7.16
CA GLY A 611 -14.05 19.22 6.10
C GLY A 611 -12.76 20.04 6.27
N ALA A 612 -12.26 20.21 7.51
CA ALA A 612 -11.01 20.87 7.82
C ALA A 612 -9.79 19.93 7.70
N GLY A 613 -9.99 18.62 7.68
CA GLY A 613 -8.94 17.60 7.56
C GLY A 613 -8.26 17.65 6.20
N LYS A 614 -6.93 17.49 6.19
CA LYS A 614 -6.13 17.45 4.95
C LYS A 614 -6.03 16.05 4.34
N ALA A 615 -6.20 15.01 5.15
CA ALA A 615 -6.11 13.63 4.69
C ALA A 615 -7.38 13.20 3.96
N THR A 616 -7.24 12.62 2.78
CA THR A 616 -8.35 12.06 2.01
C THR A 616 -8.56 10.59 2.39
N VAL A 617 -9.78 10.25 2.84
CA VAL A 617 -10.21 8.91 3.27
C VAL A 617 -11.51 8.55 2.59
N GLY A 618 -11.65 7.31 2.10
CA GLY A 618 -12.88 6.81 1.49
C GLY A 618 -13.37 7.66 0.32
N LYS A 619 -12.45 8.03 -0.58
CA LYS A 619 -12.69 8.95 -1.70
C LYS A 619 -13.89 8.53 -2.54
N GLY A 620 -14.88 9.42 -2.68
CA GLY A 620 -16.08 9.16 -3.48
C GLY A 620 -17.09 8.18 -2.85
N VAL A 621 -16.91 7.81 -1.56
CA VAL A 621 -17.81 6.90 -0.83
C VAL A 621 -18.33 7.55 0.44
N LEU A 622 -17.44 7.90 1.37
CA LEU A 622 -17.84 8.39 2.70
C LEU A 622 -18.48 9.78 2.66
N GLY A 623 -17.90 10.71 1.92
CA GLY A 623 -18.46 12.05 1.74
C GLY A 623 -19.86 12.03 1.12
N PRO A 624 -20.09 11.37 -0.01
CA PRO A 624 -21.43 11.19 -0.60
C PRO A 624 -22.43 10.52 0.33
N PHE A 625 -22.02 9.53 1.15
CA PHE A 625 -22.87 8.92 2.15
C PHE A 625 -23.39 9.95 3.15
N LEU A 626 -22.51 10.73 3.78
CA LEU A 626 -22.88 11.76 4.75
C LEU A 626 -23.72 12.88 4.10
N THR A 627 -23.45 13.23 2.85
CA THR A 627 -24.27 14.20 2.10
C THR A 627 -25.70 13.69 1.92
N ARG A 628 -25.87 12.41 1.55
CA ARG A 628 -27.18 11.79 1.42
C ARG A 628 -27.92 11.74 2.75
N VAL A 629 -27.22 11.35 3.83
CA VAL A 629 -27.78 11.36 5.21
C VAL A 629 -28.35 12.74 5.58
N THR A 630 -27.58 13.80 5.30
CA THR A 630 -28.03 15.17 5.59
C THR A 630 -29.28 15.54 4.79
N LYS A 631 -29.32 15.16 3.52
CA LYS A 631 -30.49 15.40 2.66
C LYS A 631 -31.74 14.67 3.16
N GLU A 632 -31.60 13.38 3.50
CA GLU A 632 -32.69 12.59 4.05
C GLU A 632 -33.20 13.18 5.38
N SER A 633 -32.28 13.62 6.25
CA SER A 633 -32.63 14.27 7.50
C SER A 633 -33.33 15.61 7.28
N ALA A 634 -32.92 16.42 6.30
CA ALA A 634 -33.57 17.68 5.95
C ALA A 634 -35.02 17.47 5.46
N VAL A 635 -35.24 16.41 4.66
CA VAL A 635 -36.59 16.02 4.22
C VAL A 635 -37.46 15.63 5.42
N TRP A 636 -36.92 14.84 6.35
CA TRP A 636 -37.66 14.39 7.54
C TRP A 636 -38.01 15.54 8.48
N THR A 637 -37.08 16.51 8.69
CA THR A 637 -37.34 17.71 9.50
C THR A 637 -38.16 18.78 8.76
N GLY A 638 -38.34 18.67 7.44
CA GLY A 638 -38.95 19.71 6.61
C GLY A 638 -38.03 20.92 6.37
N ALA A 639 -36.76 20.86 6.76
CA ALA A 639 -35.80 21.94 6.56
C ALA A 639 -35.44 22.20 5.07
N ASP A 640 -35.77 21.27 4.18
CA ASP A 640 -35.65 21.38 2.74
C ASP A 640 -36.80 22.20 2.09
N ARG A 641 -37.87 22.44 2.87
CA ARG A 641 -39.03 23.18 2.39
C ARG A 641 -38.87 24.65 2.70
N ARG A 642 -39.25 25.51 1.75
CA ARG A 642 -39.34 26.95 2.00
C ARG A 642 -40.51 27.20 2.94
N VAL A 643 -40.26 27.54 4.19
CA VAL A 643 -41.19 28.18 5.08
C VAL A 643 -41.24 29.66 4.71
N GLY A 644 -42.40 30.30 4.84
CA GLY A 644 -42.57 31.71 4.53
C GLY A 644 -41.59 32.65 5.24
N PRO A 645 -41.73 33.97 5.12
CA PRO A 645 -40.81 34.92 5.72
C PRO A 645 -40.64 34.69 7.21
N VAL A 646 -39.38 34.69 7.68
CA VAL A 646 -39.02 34.55 9.09
C VAL A 646 -38.68 35.92 9.65
N THR A 647 -39.26 36.27 10.78
CA THR A 647 -38.91 37.48 11.54
C THR A 647 -38.38 37.12 12.91
N ARG A 648 -37.35 37.83 13.34
CA ARG A 648 -36.77 37.77 14.68
C ARG A 648 -37.00 39.11 15.36
N THR A 649 -37.74 39.14 16.45
CA THR A 649 -37.95 40.34 17.27
C THR A 649 -37.94 39.96 18.76
N GLY A 650 -37.06 40.64 19.56
CA GLY A 650 -37.16 40.65 21.01
C GLY A 650 -37.32 39.30 21.71
N GLY A 651 -36.64 38.26 21.30
CA GLY A 651 -36.77 36.92 21.89
C GLY A 651 -37.84 36.04 21.25
N ALA A 652 -38.58 36.52 20.24
CA ALA A 652 -39.55 35.73 19.50
C ALA A 652 -39.02 35.40 18.09
N TYR A 653 -39.23 34.16 17.64
CA TYR A 653 -38.97 33.67 16.31
C TYR A 653 -40.30 33.34 15.64
N THR A 654 -40.68 34.12 14.63
CA THR A 654 -41.98 34.00 13.97
C THR A 654 -41.78 33.52 12.52
N VAL A 655 -42.47 32.45 12.19
CA VAL A 655 -42.59 31.95 10.81
C VAL A 655 -43.96 32.30 10.28
N ARG A 656 -44.02 33.05 9.17
CA ARG A 656 -45.31 33.42 8.52
C ARG A 656 -45.58 32.42 7.39
N LEU A 657 -46.75 31.79 7.42
CA LEU A 657 -47.21 30.94 6.33
C LEU A 657 -47.68 31.79 5.15
N ASP A 658 -47.60 31.28 3.93
CA ASP A 658 -48.04 31.94 2.69
C ASP A 658 -49.59 32.14 2.62
N ARG A 659 -50.32 31.26 3.33
CA ARG A 659 -51.78 31.30 3.48
C ARG A 659 -52.21 30.53 4.72
N ALA A 660 -53.37 30.83 5.22
CA ALA A 660 -53.96 30.08 6.31
C ALA A 660 -54.24 28.63 5.92
N ARG A 661 -53.72 27.67 6.68
CA ARG A 661 -53.86 26.22 6.42
C ARG A 661 -53.99 25.43 7.73
N PRO A 662 -54.61 24.23 7.68
CA PRO A 662 -54.55 23.32 8.79
C PRO A 662 -53.11 22.97 9.18
N VAL A 663 -52.82 22.94 10.46
CA VAL A 663 -51.52 22.57 11.02
C VAL A 663 -51.71 21.29 11.81
N GLU A 664 -51.13 20.20 11.32
CA GLU A 664 -51.24 18.88 11.96
C GLU A 664 -50.15 18.67 13.00
N ALA A 665 -48.97 19.25 12.78
CA ALA A 665 -47.84 19.19 13.72
C ALA A 665 -46.98 20.43 13.61
N VAL A 666 -46.45 20.87 14.75
CA VAL A 666 -45.41 21.91 14.82
C VAL A 666 -44.22 21.31 15.58
N THR A 667 -43.05 21.39 14.98
CA THR A 667 -41.82 20.96 15.61
C THR A 667 -40.85 22.13 15.73
N ALA A 668 -40.42 22.41 16.94
CA ALA A 668 -39.37 23.38 17.23
C ALA A 668 -38.07 22.63 17.61
N MET A 669 -37.00 22.98 16.92
CA MET A 669 -35.68 22.45 17.18
C MET A 669 -34.77 23.57 17.70
N THR A 670 -34.29 23.45 18.92
CA THR A 670 -33.41 24.42 19.58
C THR A 670 -32.15 23.71 20.07
N GLU A 671 -31.11 24.47 20.41
CA GLU A 671 -30.02 23.89 21.16
C GLU A 671 -30.53 23.41 22.53
N PRO A 672 -30.06 22.26 23.02
CA PRO A 672 -30.40 21.80 24.37
C PRO A 672 -29.97 22.85 25.39
N GLY A 673 -30.89 23.34 26.21
CA GLY A 673 -30.61 24.42 27.16
C GLY A 673 -29.80 23.92 28.35
N GLY A 674 -28.61 24.51 28.57
CA GLY A 674 -28.12 24.75 29.92
C GLY A 674 -29.02 25.82 30.55
N ASP A 675 -29.31 25.71 31.84
CA ASP A 675 -30.12 26.61 32.67
C ASP A 675 -30.97 27.69 31.95
N GLY A 676 -32.17 27.34 31.50
CA GLY A 676 -33.23 28.34 31.34
C GLY A 676 -33.57 28.83 29.95
N VAL A 677 -33.46 28.08 28.86
CA VAL A 677 -34.24 28.41 27.66
C VAL A 677 -35.70 28.03 27.91
N THR A 678 -36.42 28.95 28.50
CA THR A 678 -37.87 28.85 28.64
C THR A 678 -38.52 29.57 27.47
N GLY A 679 -39.33 28.88 26.71
CA GLY A 679 -40.10 29.48 25.62
C GLY A 679 -41.42 28.76 25.42
N THR A 680 -42.39 29.46 24.84
CA THR A 680 -43.69 28.88 24.49
C THR A 680 -43.78 28.80 22.96
N LEU A 681 -44.22 27.65 22.47
CA LEU A 681 -44.59 27.48 21.08
C LEU A 681 -46.03 27.96 20.91
N GLU A 682 -46.28 28.87 19.99
CA GLU A 682 -47.60 29.46 19.76
C GLU A 682 -47.96 29.43 18.28
N ALA A 683 -49.23 29.39 17.94
CA ALA A 683 -49.73 29.58 16.59
C ALA A 683 -50.74 30.71 16.52
N HIS A 684 -50.66 31.56 15.50
CA HIS A 684 -51.66 32.56 15.23
C HIS A 684 -52.83 31.95 14.46
N VAL A 685 -54.07 32.04 15.06
CA VAL A 685 -55.27 31.46 14.47
C VAL A 685 -56.21 32.60 14.01
N PRO A 686 -56.70 32.58 12.74
CA PRO A 686 -57.56 33.61 12.22
C PRO A 686 -58.77 33.88 13.14
N GLY A 687 -58.99 35.16 13.51
CA GLY A 687 -60.06 35.58 14.38
C GLY A 687 -59.90 35.22 15.85
N GLN A 688 -58.87 34.54 16.26
CA GLN A 688 -58.61 34.12 17.65
C GLN A 688 -57.26 34.59 18.22
N GLY A 689 -56.37 35.11 17.35
CA GLY A 689 -55.05 35.57 17.78
C GLY A 689 -54.05 34.43 18.10
N TRP A 690 -53.02 34.75 18.90
CA TRP A 690 -52.02 33.81 19.32
C TRP A 690 -52.55 32.79 20.33
N ARG A 691 -52.35 31.52 20.02
CA ARG A 691 -52.73 30.39 20.88
C ARG A 691 -51.48 29.58 21.28
N PRO A 692 -51.27 29.31 22.58
CA PRO A 692 -50.19 28.49 23.04
C PRO A 692 -50.39 27.04 22.59
N LEU A 693 -49.33 26.44 22.05
CA LEU A 693 -49.26 25.04 21.67
C LEU A 693 -48.52 24.19 22.71
N GLY A 694 -47.62 24.78 23.49
CA GLY A 694 -46.86 24.13 24.53
C GLY A 694 -45.56 24.81 24.87
N ALA A 695 -44.91 24.39 25.94
CA ALA A 695 -43.57 24.86 26.31
C ALA A 695 -42.48 24.18 25.47
N LEU A 696 -41.39 24.88 25.25
CA LEU A 696 -40.19 24.29 24.62
C LEU A 696 -39.56 23.28 25.58
N ALA A 697 -39.22 22.12 25.09
CA ALA A 697 -38.57 21.07 25.86
C ALA A 697 -37.08 21.38 26.09
N PRO A 698 -36.54 21.13 27.30
CA PRO A 698 -35.12 21.33 27.60
C PRO A 698 -34.17 20.48 26.72
N SER A 699 -34.66 19.36 26.15
CA SER A 699 -33.94 18.52 25.22
C SER A 699 -33.63 19.17 23.85
N GLY A 700 -34.25 20.37 23.60
CA GLY A 700 -34.13 21.04 22.31
C GLY A 700 -35.04 20.48 21.21
N TRP A 701 -35.83 19.44 21.50
CA TRP A 701 -36.83 18.90 20.58
C TRP A 701 -38.23 19.05 21.18
N THR A 702 -39.05 19.88 20.57
CA THR A 702 -40.45 20.07 20.96
C THR A 702 -41.34 19.76 19.78
N GLN A 703 -42.23 18.80 19.93
CA GLN A 703 -43.24 18.47 18.91
C GLN A 703 -44.64 18.54 19.53
N ASN A 704 -45.52 19.22 18.86
CA ASN A 704 -46.91 19.33 19.26
C ASN A 704 -47.83 19.01 18.09
N HIS A 705 -48.91 18.29 18.36
CA HIS A 705 -49.94 17.91 17.39
C HIS A 705 -51.28 18.61 17.76
N PRO A 706 -51.46 19.88 17.42
CA PRO A 706 -52.66 20.61 17.77
C PRO A 706 -53.86 20.10 16.96
N GLN A 707 -54.82 19.50 17.64
CA GLN A 707 -56.06 19.01 16.99
C GLN A 707 -56.94 20.18 16.53
N GLY A 708 -57.34 20.15 15.25
CA GLY A 708 -58.29 21.10 14.69
C GLY A 708 -57.78 22.53 14.51
N LEU A 709 -56.46 22.76 14.65
CA LEU A 709 -55.86 24.09 14.50
C LEU A 709 -55.75 24.48 13.03
N ARG A 710 -56.23 25.66 12.68
CA ARG A 710 -55.98 26.29 11.38
C ARG A 710 -55.24 27.61 11.62
N ALA A 711 -53.96 27.62 11.31
CA ALA A 711 -53.10 28.78 11.48
C ALA A 711 -53.17 29.73 10.31
N ASP A 712 -52.99 31.03 10.59
CA ASP A 712 -52.90 32.09 9.60
C ASP A 712 -51.61 32.09 8.81
N ALA A 713 -51.75 32.73 7.65
CA ALA A 713 -50.62 33.05 6.80
C ALA A 713 -49.74 34.16 7.42
#